data_932e10e20542463000676a0aa7611b71
#
_entry.id   932e10e20542463000676a0aa7611b71
#
_cell.length_a   1.000
_cell.length_b   1.000
_cell.length_c   1.000
_cell.angle_alpha   90.00
_cell.angle_beta   90.00
_cell.angle_gamma   90.00
#
_symmetry.space_group_name_H-M   'P 1'
#
loop_
_entity.id
_entity.type
_entity.pdbx_description
1 polymer ?
#
loop_
_entity_poly.entity_id
_entity_poly.type
_entity_poly.pdbx_seq_one_letter_code
_entity_poly.pdbx_strand_id
1 'polypeptide(L)'
;FIQARASSFMPAVTNYLAKDYEAGYQNWACAQGSNGEMYFGNSQGLLVYDGYRWTLHKVPGNHIVRSVYVKEDRIYVGAFEEFGYFKYSEAGTLRYHSLSKFLKNFPMENNEIWNIVELDGRIYFQSFSAWFSYDGKMVHAFRNRQQQPLYFYTQNGHIYTQMIDEDFYEFDGKDFLHLFPRSQVNDDNVVALLPDGDDSFLMVTENNGLFRYNGDITPWKTDIDAELKKQRVNRAVMTNDSIFMIGTVLNGIYAIDRKGHCLWHFNLDNRLDNNTVLGLFCDKDNNVWAALDDGIAYIHHNSPVMLLTPANHETKLGMVYDIAHRDDCFYLATNQGLYEYHQVTENLRLLPHTEGQNWYVKDIDGQLFAGNNAHTLLIGEKGNVSVISNTNSSTCLIKCTLYGEEILLESSYANLRIYKKKNGQWTFSHVIDGFIAPVMHLEVDQSGVIWASHMYQGVYKIVLSDDLSAVKSVRHISHLGSEYIIGPIQVMKMRGRIVFSSPNGFYTYDDITRQIIPFQKLNAILPYIRNAHSVVSVTNDRFWLSGSHEYVLVEYAEGEYIVKQRILIELFDSPCIENYNNVFVDNDVVYFNLNNGIASYSKNTDSLSPTLESALSLSSVTASSSDKKEKRLPLSGNVELESNYRDLLFSVSLPHYNKLSVHFHYVLQGGQGMALTSDLKEPEIRYGSLDYGEYTFQAEAYNDLGQKIGEVEYHFAIARPFYLSYYAFALYLIVLTALVYFFSKWRANRAMEKKRKEYEAEQVQQNIKMREQEHLITLQQQQLLEAELSAKSKDLASMALGVFAKNEVLEKLRTVVQESLVKGQYGRKNLESLLKLINENIETQEFWDVF
;
A
#
# COMPACT_ATOMS: atom_id res chain seq x y z
N PHE A 1 13.55 25.80 -35.10
CA PHE A 1 12.46 25.53 -34.13
C PHE A 1 12.98 24.48 -33.17
N ILE A 2 13.43 24.90 -31.99
CA ILE A 2 13.68 23.99 -30.87
C ILE A 2 12.30 23.65 -30.35
N GLN A 3 11.84 22.45 -30.62
CA GLN A 3 10.67 21.89 -29.98
C GLN A 3 10.98 21.80 -28.50
N ALA A 4 10.09 22.29 -27.63
CA ALA A 4 10.18 22.07 -26.20
C ALA A 4 10.26 20.55 -25.94
N ARG A 5 11.30 20.09 -25.26
CA ARG A 5 11.52 18.68 -24.99
C ARG A 5 11.42 18.46 -23.49
N ALA A 6 10.45 17.67 -23.08
CA ALA A 6 10.33 17.22 -21.73
C ALA A 6 11.36 16.13 -21.43
N SER A 7 11.82 16.02 -20.20
CA SER A 7 12.67 14.91 -19.76
C SER A 7 11.94 13.58 -19.90
N SER A 8 12.61 12.56 -20.42
CA SER A 8 12.02 11.23 -20.55
C SER A 8 11.99 10.46 -19.24
N PHE A 9 12.79 10.85 -18.27
CA PHE A 9 12.65 10.37 -16.90
C PHE A 9 11.57 11.18 -16.18
N MET A 10 10.46 10.53 -15.84
CA MET A 10 9.26 11.17 -15.33
C MET A 10 8.86 10.57 -13.99
N PRO A 11 8.21 11.35 -13.11
CA PRO A 11 7.55 10.78 -11.93
C PRO A 11 6.54 9.69 -12.28
N ALA A 12 6.34 8.74 -11.38
CA ALA A 12 5.27 7.77 -11.50
C ALA A 12 3.90 8.45 -11.40
N VAL A 13 2.90 7.86 -12.05
CA VAL A 13 1.50 8.30 -11.97
C VAL A 13 0.63 7.11 -11.61
N THR A 14 -0.20 7.26 -10.58
CA THR A 14 -1.24 6.29 -10.26
C THR A 14 -2.57 6.79 -10.80
N ASN A 15 -3.19 6.03 -11.69
CA ASN A 15 -4.51 6.36 -12.23
C ASN A 15 -5.58 5.56 -11.49
N TYR A 16 -6.69 6.24 -11.16
CA TYR A 16 -7.90 5.66 -10.55
C TYR A 16 -9.05 5.84 -11.54
N LEU A 17 -9.61 4.76 -11.99
CA LEU A 17 -10.74 4.74 -12.92
C LEU A 17 -12.08 4.70 -12.16
N ALA A 18 -13.18 5.00 -12.84
CA ALA A 18 -14.52 4.95 -12.25
C ALA A 18 -14.88 3.61 -11.58
N LYS A 19 -14.33 2.49 -12.08
CA LYS A 19 -14.48 1.16 -11.49
C LYS A 19 -13.77 1.00 -10.12
N ASP A 20 -12.71 1.78 -9.87
CA ASP A 20 -11.91 1.69 -8.64
C ASP A 20 -12.58 2.47 -7.50
N TYR A 21 -13.28 3.57 -7.83
CA TYR A 21 -13.99 4.40 -6.86
C TYR A 21 -15.53 4.30 -6.92
N GLU A 22 -16.08 3.48 -7.81
CA GLU A 22 -17.51 3.16 -7.93
C GLU A 22 -18.42 4.40 -7.99
N ALA A 23 -18.01 5.46 -8.71
CA ALA A 23 -18.74 6.71 -8.87
C ALA A 23 -18.74 7.19 -10.33
N GLY A 24 -19.16 8.44 -10.57
CA GLY A 24 -19.20 9.00 -11.91
C GLY A 24 -17.82 9.22 -12.50
N TYR A 25 -17.71 9.19 -13.83
CA TYR A 25 -16.44 9.31 -14.56
C TYR A 25 -15.75 10.65 -14.32
N GLN A 26 -16.51 11.77 -14.39
CA GLN A 26 -15.97 13.12 -14.33
C GLN A 26 -15.69 13.56 -12.89
N ASN A 27 -14.49 14.07 -12.68
CA ASN A 27 -14.07 14.71 -11.44
C ASN A 27 -13.66 16.16 -11.74
N TRP A 28 -14.27 17.12 -11.05
CA TRP A 28 -14.21 18.55 -11.41
C TRP A 28 -13.27 19.38 -10.55
N ALA A 29 -13.08 18.96 -9.33
CA ALA A 29 -12.24 19.63 -8.34
C ALA A 29 -11.63 18.62 -7.39
N CYS A 30 -10.53 18.98 -6.75
CA CYS A 30 -9.91 18.20 -5.70
C CYS A 30 -9.37 19.12 -4.60
N ALA A 31 -9.43 18.64 -3.35
CA ALA A 31 -8.90 19.32 -2.18
C ALA A 31 -8.51 18.30 -1.11
N GLN A 32 -7.59 18.67 -0.22
CA GLN A 32 -7.15 17.83 0.90
C GLN A 32 -7.65 18.40 2.22
N GLY A 33 -8.10 17.53 3.12
CA GLY A 33 -8.50 17.90 4.48
C GLY A 33 -7.31 18.00 5.44
N SER A 34 -7.56 18.61 6.59
CA SER A 34 -6.60 18.65 7.70
C SER A 34 -6.29 17.25 8.24
N ASN A 35 -7.25 16.32 8.13
CA ASN A 35 -7.10 14.88 8.41
C ASN A 35 -6.29 14.12 7.37
N GLY A 36 -5.91 14.78 6.26
CA GLY A 36 -5.16 14.20 5.15
C GLY A 36 -6.01 13.56 4.06
N GLU A 37 -7.29 13.27 4.28
CA GLU A 37 -8.18 12.70 3.27
C GLU A 37 -8.32 13.60 2.05
N MET A 38 -8.48 12.98 0.88
CA MET A 38 -8.74 13.67 -0.38
C MET A 38 -10.23 13.72 -0.69
N TYR A 39 -10.67 14.88 -1.14
CA TYR A 39 -12.05 15.16 -1.52
C TYR A 39 -12.11 15.58 -2.97
N PHE A 40 -13.01 14.93 -3.73
CA PHE A 40 -13.20 15.22 -5.16
C PHE A 40 -14.63 15.62 -5.44
N GLY A 41 -14.80 16.68 -6.21
CA GLY A 41 -16.09 17.03 -6.80
C GLY A 41 -16.39 16.12 -7.97
N ASN A 42 -17.26 15.14 -7.78
CA ASN A 42 -17.60 14.13 -8.77
C ASN A 42 -18.99 14.40 -9.39
N SER A 43 -19.21 13.88 -10.58
CA SER A 43 -20.49 14.01 -11.28
C SER A 43 -21.67 13.36 -10.57
N GLN A 44 -21.46 12.62 -9.48
CA GLN A 44 -22.50 12.01 -8.65
C GLN A 44 -22.52 12.53 -7.20
N GLY A 45 -21.65 13.47 -6.82
CA GLY A 45 -21.57 14.01 -5.47
C GLY A 45 -20.15 14.34 -5.01
N LEU A 46 -19.93 14.34 -3.69
CA LEU A 46 -18.60 14.43 -3.10
C LEU A 46 -18.00 13.03 -2.95
N LEU A 47 -16.87 12.79 -3.63
CA LEU A 47 -16.11 11.54 -3.52
C LEU A 47 -14.98 11.76 -2.51
N VAL A 48 -14.82 10.85 -1.56
CA VAL A 48 -13.82 10.91 -0.49
C VAL A 48 -12.87 9.72 -0.61
N TYR A 49 -11.57 9.97 -0.47
CA TYR A 49 -10.55 8.95 -0.44
C TYR A 49 -9.70 9.06 0.83
N ASP A 50 -9.70 8.03 1.65
CA ASP A 50 -9.00 7.96 2.94
C ASP A 50 -7.61 7.29 2.85
N GLY A 51 -7.12 7.05 1.62
CA GLY A 51 -5.90 6.30 1.34
C GLY A 51 -6.14 4.81 1.08
N TYR A 52 -7.30 4.29 1.46
CA TYR A 52 -7.66 2.89 1.32
C TYR A 52 -9.01 2.69 0.62
N ARG A 53 -10.01 3.51 0.99
CA ARG A 53 -11.38 3.38 0.51
C ARG A 53 -11.87 4.64 -0.15
N TRP A 54 -12.63 4.43 -1.20
CA TRP A 54 -13.41 5.46 -1.85
C TRP A 54 -14.84 5.45 -1.32
N THR A 55 -15.38 6.61 -0.99
CA THR A 55 -16.75 6.74 -0.48
C THR A 55 -17.46 7.91 -1.15
N LEU A 56 -18.61 7.64 -1.78
CA LEU A 56 -19.42 8.67 -2.44
C LEU A 56 -20.49 9.22 -1.50
N HIS A 57 -20.51 10.52 -1.30
CA HIS A 57 -21.50 11.26 -0.53
C HIS A 57 -22.34 12.15 -1.43
N LYS A 58 -23.63 11.93 -1.45
CA LYS A 58 -24.55 12.68 -2.31
C LYS A 58 -24.95 14.01 -1.69
N VAL A 59 -25.10 15.05 -2.52
CA VAL A 59 -25.77 16.30 -2.17
C VAL A 59 -27.27 16.21 -2.50
N PRO A 60 -28.15 17.04 -1.90
CA PRO A 60 -29.55 17.09 -2.25
C PRO A 60 -29.76 17.26 -3.76
N GLY A 61 -30.71 16.54 -4.33
CA GLY A 61 -30.97 16.52 -5.77
C GLY A 61 -30.02 15.63 -6.59
N ASN A 62 -29.02 14.98 -5.97
CA ASN A 62 -27.99 14.18 -6.65
C ASN A 62 -27.27 14.96 -7.76
N HIS A 63 -27.00 16.24 -7.53
CA HIS A 63 -26.33 17.12 -8.48
C HIS A 63 -24.82 16.83 -8.55
N ILE A 64 -24.23 17.21 -9.69
CA ILE A 64 -22.79 17.24 -9.90
C ILE A 64 -22.16 18.23 -8.91
N VAL A 65 -21.11 17.82 -8.20
CA VAL A 65 -20.28 18.73 -7.41
C VAL A 65 -19.15 19.26 -8.30
N ARG A 66 -19.15 20.57 -8.54
CA ARG A 66 -18.20 21.27 -9.42
C ARG A 66 -17.01 21.86 -8.68
N SER A 67 -17.21 22.25 -7.44
CA SER A 67 -16.15 22.87 -6.63
C SER A 67 -16.11 22.29 -5.24
N VAL A 68 -14.90 22.16 -4.71
CA VAL A 68 -14.61 21.69 -3.36
C VAL A 68 -13.59 22.60 -2.73
N TYR A 69 -13.83 23.02 -1.50
CA TYR A 69 -12.90 23.82 -0.69
C TYR A 69 -12.92 23.33 0.75
N VAL A 70 -11.76 23.10 1.35
CA VAL A 70 -11.65 22.64 2.74
C VAL A 70 -11.13 23.74 3.64
N LYS A 71 -11.84 23.98 4.74
CA LYS A 71 -11.40 24.86 5.82
C LYS A 71 -11.71 24.21 7.16
N GLU A 72 -10.69 24.03 7.98
CA GLU A 72 -10.81 23.36 9.28
C GLU A 72 -11.50 22.00 9.17
N ASP A 73 -12.64 21.80 9.85
CA ASP A 73 -13.43 20.57 9.88
C ASP A 73 -14.60 20.55 8.87
N ARG A 74 -14.65 21.52 7.94
CA ARG A 74 -15.72 21.65 6.95
C ARG A 74 -15.20 21.50 5.54
N ILE A 75 -15.89 20.65 4.78
CA ILE A 75 -15.66 20.44 3.37
C ILE A 75 -16.79 21.16 2.62
N TYR A 76 -16.51 22.35 2.14
CA TYR A 76 -17.45 23.15 1.36
C TYR A 76 -17.56 22.61 -0.05
N VAL A 77 -18.78 22.51 -0.55
CA VAL A 77 -19.09 22.01 -1.89
C VAL A 77 -20.04 22.93 -2.61
N GLY A 78 -19.81 23.07 -3.91
CA GLY A 78 -20.67 23.80 -4.82
C GLY A 78 -21.18 22.89 -5.93
N ALA A 79 -22.48 22.95 -6.20
CA ALA A 79 -23.19 22.15 -7.16
C ALA A 79 -24.18 23.00 -7.98
N PHE A 80 -24.98 22.35 -8.82
CA PHE A 80 -26.06 23.02 -9.55
C PHE A 80 -27.20 23.36 -8.58
N GLU A 81 -27.53 24.66 -8.48
CA GLU A 81 -28.58 25.22 -7.61
C GLU A 81 -28.44 24.87 -6.11
N GLU A 82 -27.28 24.33 -5.70
CA GLU A 82 -27.03 23.88 -4.33
C GLU A 82 -25.58 24.19 -3.93
N PHE A 83 -25.41 24.63 -2.68
CA PHE A 83 -24.11 24.74 -2.04
C PHE A 83 -24.21 24.59 -0.53
N GLY A 84 -23.15 24.13 0.08
CA GLY A 84 -23.10 23.88 1.52
C GLY A 84 -21.78 23.29 1.94
N TYR A 85 -21.80 22.59 3.04
CA TYR A 85 -20.60 21.88 3.51
C TYR A 85 -20.95 20.52 4.11
N PHE A 86 -20.01 19.63 4.01
CA PHE A 86 -19.97 18.39 4.78
C PHE A 86 -19.15 18.58 6.05
N LYS A 87 -19.55 17.90 7.11
CA LYS A 87 -18.84 17.83 8.38
C LYS A 87 -18.99 16.45 8.99
N TYR A 88 -17.92 15.94 9.57
CA TYR A 88 -17.94 14.71 10.33
C TYR A 88 -18.70 14.90 11.65
N SER A 89 -19.58 13.96 11.96
CA SER A 89 -20.20 13.83 13.27
C SER A 89 -19.20 13.19 14.25
N GLU A 90 -19.48 13.26 15.54
CA GLU A 90 -18.68 12.59 16.58
C GLU A 90 -18.49 11.09 16.36
N ALA A 91 -19.39 10.46 15.62
CA ALA A 91 -19.36 9.05 15.26
C ALA A 91 -18.72 8.77 13.87
N GLY A 92 -17.94 9.70 13.30
CA GLY A 92 -17.24 9.53 12.03
C GLY A 92 -18.15 9.49 10.79
N THR A 93 -19.41 9.93 10.90
CA THR A 93 -20.30 9.98 9.74
C THR A 93 -20.28 11.36 9.11
N LEU A 94 -19.96 11.44 7.83
CA LEU A 94 -19.96 12.69 7.08
C LEU A 94 -21.40 13.12 6.79
N ARG A 95 -21.79 14.32 7.24
CA ARG A 95 -23.15 14.87 7.10
C ARG A 95 -23.15 16.17 6.32
N TYR A 96 -24.06 16.28 5.38
CA TYR A 96 -24.24 17.47 4.56
C TYR A 96 -25.11 18.53 5.27
N HIS A 97 -24.68 19.77 5.19
CA HIS A 97 -25.36 20.96 5.68
C HIS A 97 -25.57 21.94 4.50
N SER A 98 -26.77 21.98 3.98
CA SER A 98 -27.14 22.90 2.90
C SER A 98 -27.12 24.34 3.41
N LEU A 99 -26.45 25.23 2.68
CA LEU A 99 -26.44 26.68 2.90
C LEU A 99 -27.40 27.39 1.96
N SER A 100 -27.64 26.86 0.76
CA SER A 100 -28.56 27.43 -0.24
C SER A 100 -30.00 27.63 0.31
N LYS A 101 -30.45 26.74 1.20
CA LYS A 101 -31.77 26.82 1.86
C LYS A 101 -31.96 28.07 2.73
N PHE A 102 -30.85 28.74 3.14
CA PHE A 102 -30.93 29.97 3.93
C PHE A 102 -31.02 31.24 3.09
N LEU A 103 -30.99 31.12 1.75
CA LEU A 103 -31.20 32.24 0.85
C LEU A 103 -32.65 32.72 0.92
N LYS A 104 -32.83 33.94 1.42
CA LYS A 104 -34.16 34.58 1.45
C LYS A 104 -34.34 35.41 0.19
N ASN A 105 -35.43 35.21 -0.53
CA ASN A 105 -35.82 35.99 -1.70
C ASN A 105 -34.82 35.96 -2.87
N PHE A 106 -33.98 34.95 -2.96
CA PHE A 106 -33.05 34.75 -4.07
C PHE A 106 -33.28 33.36 -4.69
N PRO A 107 -33.92 33.29 -5.85
CA PRO A 107 -34.07 31.99 -6.54
C PRO A 107 -32.70 31.54 -7.09
N MET A 108 -32.34 30.32 -6.81
CA MET A 108 -31.08 29.68 -7.30
C MET A 108 -31.20 29.18 -8.75
N GLU A 109 -32.13 29.71 -9.55
CA GLU A 109 -32.42 29.25 -10.91
C GLU A 109 -31.19 29.38 -11.81
N ASN A 110 -30.72 28.23 -12.35
CA ASN A 110 -29.59 28.08 -13.25
C ASN A 110 -28.24 28.57 -12.69
N ASN A 111 -28.07 28.61 -11.38
CA ASN A 111 -26.79 28.94 -10.76
C ASN A 111 -26.01 27.66 -10.43
N GLU A 112 -24.95 27.43 -11.15
CA GLU A 112 -23.98 26.36 -10.89
C GLU A 112 -22.75 26.98 -10.19
N ILE A 113 -22.33 26.41 -9.07
CA ILE A 113 -21.23 26.94 -8.27
C ILE A 113 -19.91 26.34 -8.77
N TRP A 114 -19.17 27.15 -9.53
CA TRP A 114 -17.95 26.76 -10.19
C TRP A 114 -16.69 26.89 -9.34
N ASN A 115 -16.70 27.83 -8.38
CA ASN A 115 -15.54 28.06 -7.54
C ASN A 115 -15.95 28.41 -6.11
N ILE A 116 -15.07 28.09 -5.16
CA ILE A 116 -15.21 28.42 -3.74
C ILE A 116 -13.87 28.98 -3.28
N VAL A 117 -13.88 30.18 -2.68
CA VAL A 117 -12.69 30.84 -2.16
C VAL A 117 -12.97 31.43 -0.78
N GLU A 118 -11.90 31.76 -0.06
CA GLU A 118 -11.96 32.42 1.23
C GLU A 118 -11.32 33.79 1.17
N LEU A 119 -11.95 34.78 1.85
CA LEU A 119 -11.38 36.07 2.14
C LEU A 119 -11.81 36.51 3.54
N ASP A 120 -10.87 36.91 4.41
CA ASP A 120 -11.13 37.45 5.76
C ASP A 120 -12.08 36.58 6.61
N GLY A 121 -11.92 35.25 6.54
CA GLY A 121 -12.72 34.31 7.28
C GLY A 121 -14.11 34.02 6.68
N ARG A 122 -14.47 34.66 5.57
CA ARG A 122 -15.70 34.40 4.82
C ARG A 122 -15.47 33.48 3.66
N ILE A 123 -16.41 32.57 3.44
CA ILE A 123 -16.41 31.67 2.29
C ILE A 123 -17.28 32.26 1.20
N TYR A 124 -16.74 32.38 0.00
CA TYR A 124 -17.43 32.86 -1.18
C TYR A 124 -17.69 31.70 -2.14
N PHE A 125 -18.94 31.53 -2.53
CA PHE A 125 -19.39 30.56 -3.54
C PHE A 125 -19.70 31.34 -4.81
N GLN A 126 -19.02 31.00 -5.91
CA GLN A 126 -19.09 31.76 -7.15
C GLN A 126 -19.81 30.98 -8.25
N SER A 127 -20.81 31.60 -8.84
CA SER A 127 -21.46 31.26 -10.09
C SER A 127 -21.19 32.38 -11.11
N PHE A 128 -21.37 32.11 -12.42
CA PHE A 128 -21.15 33.13 -13.44
C PHE A 128 -22.17 34.28 -13.42
N SER A 129 -23.31 34.12 -12.80
CA SER A 129 -24.37 35.13 -12.71
C SER A 129 -24.58 35.68 -11.31
N ALA A 130 -23.96 35.10 -10.30
CA ALA A 130 -24.10 35.50 -8.90
C ALA A 130 -22.95 34.97 -8.06
N TRP A 131 -22.74 35.58 -6.88
CA TRP A 131 -21.89 35.01 -5.86
C TRP A 131 -22.55 35.09 -4.50
N PHE A 132 -22.14 34.19 -3.60
CA PHE A 132 -22.72 34.09 -2.28
C PHE A 132 -21.61 34.11 -1.25
N SER A 133 -21.80 34.82 -0.13
CA SER A 133 -20.86 34.80 0.97
C SER A 133 -21.45 34.20 2.22
N TYR A 134 -20.67 33.44 2.94
CA TYR A 134 -21.00 32.79 4.21
C TYR A 134 -20.00 33.18 5.29
N ASP A 135 -20.46 33.79 6.37
CA ASP A 135 -19.62 34.31 7.48
C ASP A 135 -19.61 33.35 8.70
N GLY A 136 -20.04 32.10 8.51
CA GLY A 136 -20.19 31.11 9.58
C GLY A 136 -21.58 31.08 10.21
N LYS A 137 -22.43 32.11 9.97
CA LYS A 137 -23.79 32.24 10.53
C LYS A 137 -24.85 32.52 9.47
N MET A 138 -24.57 33.46 8.58
CA MET A 138 -25.52 33.94 7.56
C MET A 138 -24.96 33.79 6.16
N VAL A 139 -25.87 33.60 5.21
CA VAL A 139 -25.58 33.57 3.78
C VAL A 139 -26.12 34.86 3.16
N HIS A 140 -25.28 35.54 2.41
CA HIS A 140 -25.62 36.71 1.61
C HIS A 140 -25.48 36.40 0.13
N ALA A 141 -26.44 36.83 -0.68
CA ALA A 141 -26.42 36.63 -2.13
C ALA A 141 -26.19 37.99 -2.81
N PHE A 142 -25.33 37.96 -3.82
CA PHE A 142 -24.98 39.12 -4.64
C PHE A 142 -25.20 38.79 -6.12
N ARG A 143 -25.86 39.69 -6.83
CA ARG A 143 -26.06 39.61 -8.27
C ARG A 143 -25.84 40.95 -8.91
N ASN A 144 -24.93 41.03 -9.84
CA ASN A 144 -24.73 42.20 -10.67
C ASN A 144 -24.82 41.79 -12.15
N ARG A 145 -25.81 42.33 -12.88
CA ARG A 145 -26.00 42.01 -14.30
C ARG A 145 -24.97 42.63 -15.22
N GLN A 146 -24.27 43.65 -14.73
CA GLN A 146 -23.24 44.39 -15.49
C GLN A 146 -21.83 43.88 -15.19
N GLN A 147 -21.63 43.18 -14.07
CA GLN A 147 -20.34 42.65 -13.66
C GLN A 147 -20.51 41.19 -13.31
N GLN A 148 -20.14 40.31 -14.22
CA GLN A 148 -20.28 38.86 -14.10
C GLN A 148 -18.88 38.24 -13.96
N PRO A 149 -18.45 37.83 -12.75
CA PRO A 149 -17.13 37.26 -12.55
C PRO A 149 -17.00 35.88 -13.19
N LEU A 150 -15.90 35.67 -13.95
CA LEU A 150 -15.60 34.40 -14.58
C LEU A 150 -15.20 33.35 -13.51
N TYR A 151 -14.10 33.60 -12.77
CA TYR A 151 -13.66 32.81 -11.62
C TYR A 151 -13.08 33.73 -10.56
N PHE A 152 -13.24 33.37 -9.30
CA PHE A 152 -12.53 34.01 -8.18
C PHE A 152 -11.21 33.27 -7.92
N TYR A 153 -10.13 34.03 -7.84
CA TYR A 153 -8.80 33.53 -7.50
C TYR A 153 -8.30 34.20 -6.22
N THR A 154 -7.74 33.43 -5.30
CA THR A 154 -7.09 33.96 -4.11
C THR A 154 -5.59 33.99 -4.29
N GLN A 155 -4.97 35.16 -4.05
CA GLN A 155 -3.53 35.33 -4.07
C GLN A 155 -3.13 36.38 -3.05
N ASN A 156 -2.14 36.05 -2.20
CA ASN A 156 -1.59 36.98 -1.20
C ASN A 156 -2.66 37.65 -0.30
N GLY A 157 -3.74 36.95 0.06
CA GLY A 157 -4.83 37.45 0.88
C GLY A 157 -5.83 38.34 0.16
N HIS A 158 -5.77 38.41 -1.16
CA HIS A 158 -6.70 39.17 -2.01
C HIS A 158 -7.49 38.18 -2.90
N ILE A 159 -8.70 38.58 -3.32
CA ILE A 159 -9.46 37.90 -4.37
C ILE A 159 -9.34 38.70 -5.66
N TYR A 160 -8.97 38.01 -6.72
CA TYR A 160 -8.91 38.55 -8.08
C TYR A 160 -9.94 37.86 -8.95
N THR A 161 -10.44 38.55 -9.97
CA THR A 161 -11.36 37.98 -10.95
C THR A 161 -11.24 38.72 -12.27
N GLN A 162 -11.47 38.01 -13.35
CA GLN A 162 -11.78 38.60 -14.63
C GLN A 162 -13.30 38.61 -14.79
N MET A 163 -13.88 39.72 -15.30
CA MET A 163 -15.27 39.70 -15.74
C MET A 163 -15.41 38.98 -17.08
N ILE A 164 -16.52 38.34 -17.27
CA ILE A 164 -16.79 37.62 -18.53
C ILE A 164 -16.72 38.60 -19.70
N ASP A 165 -15.82 38.30 -20.64
CA ASP A 165 -15.50 39.12 -21.82
C ASP A 165 -15.05 40.57 -21.54
N GLU A 166 -14.64 40.87 -20.31
CA GLU A 166 -14.19 42.18 -19.85
C GLU A 166 -12.84 42.13 -19.13
N ASP A 167 -12.48 43.21 -18.46
CA ASP A 167 -11.21 43.49 -17.79
C ASP A 167 -10.99 42.65 -16.51
N PHE A 168 -9.85 42.79 -15.92
CA PHE A 168 -9.42 42.12 -14.70
C PHE A 168 -9.54 43.04 -13.49
N TYR A 169 -10.02 42.51 -12.35
CA TYR A 169 -10.36 43.25 -11.15
C TYR A 169 -9.84 42.57 -9.89
N GLU A 170 -9.60 43.37 -8.86
CA GLU A 170 -9.47 42.93 -7.48
C GLU A 170 -10.82 43.08 -6.78
N PHE A 171 -11.21 42.12 -5.97
CA PHE A 171 -12.44 42.14 -5.18
C PHE A 171 -12.10 42.28 -3.69
N ASP A 172 -12.55 43.37 -3.08
CA ASP A 172 -12.29 43.71 -1.66
C ASP A 172 -13.32 43.08 -0.69
N GLY A 173 -14.17 42.22 -1.16
CA GLY A 173 -15.28 41.62 -0.39
C GLY A 173 -16.61 42.34 -0.58
N LYS A 174 -16.60 43.51 -1.24
CA LYS A 174 -17.78 44.35 -1.50
C LYS A 174 -17.81 44.83 -2.94
N ASP A 175 -16.75 45.53 -3.36
CA ASP A 175 -16.65 46.20 -4.65
C ASP A 175 -15.51 45.60 -5.50
N PHE A 176 -15.59 45.81 -6.84
CA PHE A 176 -14.57 45.40 -7.78
C PHE A 176 -13.71 46.58 -8.20
N LEU A 177 -12.43 46.53 -7.87
CA LEU A 177 -11.45 47.55 -8.21
C LEU A 177 -10.76 47.15 -9.52
N HIS A 178 -10.86 47.98 -10.55
CA HIS A 178 -10.24 47.71 -11.85
C HIS A 178 -8.72 47.67 -11.71
N LEU A 179 -8.08 46.62 -12.23
CA LEU A 179 -6.62 46.45 -12.25
C LEU A 179 -6.04 46.75 -13.62
N PHE A 180 -6.51 46.05 -14.65
CA PHE A 180 -5.97 46.20 -16.00
C PHE A 180 -6.99 45.69 -17.07
N PRO A 181 -6.87 46.25 -18.30
CA PRO A 181 -7.72 45.85 -19.39
C PRO A 181 -7.34 44.46 -19.95
N ARG A 182 -8.34 43.69 -20.38
CA ARG A 182 -8.22 42.35 -20.98
C ARG A 182 -7.21 42.29 -22.13
N SER A 183 -7.07 43.38 -22.87
CA SER A 183 -6.12 43.47 -24.01
C SER A 183 -4.65 43.26 -23.59
N GLN A 184 -4.28 43.45 -22.32
CA GLN A 184 -2.92 43.20 -21.84
C GLN A 184 -2.60 41.68 -21.74
N VAL A 185 -3.60 40.83 -21.71
CA VAL A 185 -3.47 39.36 -21.82
C VAL A 185 -3.96 38.84 -23.18
N ASN A 186 -3.85 39.65 -24.21
CA ASN A 186 -4.25 39.37 -25.61
C ASN A 186 -5.73 39.00 -25.76
N ASP A 187 -6.62 39.67 -25.04
CA ASP A 187 -8.07 39.46 -25.02
C ASP A 187 -8.50 38.03 -24.66
N ASP A 188 -7.69 37.33 -23.86
CA ASP A 188 -7.93 35.94 -23.46
C ASP A 188 -8.56 35.84 -22.08
N ASN A 189 -8.97 34.67 -21.70
CA ASN A 189 -9.46 34.35 -20.36
C ASN A 189 -8.31 33.88 -19.46
N VAL A 190 -8.21 34.43 -18.27
CA VAL A 190 -7.33 33.93 -17.22
C VAL A 190 -8.01 32.73 -16.55
N VAL A 191 -7.33 31.60 -16.49
CA VAL A 191 -7.86 30.33 -15.93
C VAL A 191 -7.21 29.93 -14.60
N ALA A 192 -6.07 30.50 -14.27
CA ALA A 192 -5.42 30.34 -12.97
C ALA A 192 -4.50 31.50 -12.63
N LEU A 193 -4.33 31.77 -11.32
CA LEU A 193 -3.28 32.61 -10.77
C LEU A 193 -2.37 31.77 -9.88
N LEU A 194 -1.06 31.89 -10.10
CA LEU A 194 -0.06 31.13 -9.35
C LEU A 194 0.91 32.07 -8.64
N PRO A 195 1.40 31.78 -7.44
CA PRO A 195 2.35 32.61 -6.71
C PRO A 195 3.67 32.77 -7.50
N ASP A 196 4.19 33.99 -7.61
CA ASP A 196 5.49 34.26 -8.25
C ASP A 196 6.34 35.28 -7.45
N GLY A 197 6.12 35.36 -6.14
CA GLY A 197 6.75 36.28 -5.19
C GLY A 197 5.75 36.91 -4.25
N ASP A 198 6.20 37.88 -3.40
CA ASP A 198 5.36 38.42 -2.34
C ASP A 198 4.21 39.30 -2.89
N ASP A 199 4.49 40.15 -3.89
CA ASP A 199 3.50 41.04 -4.51
C ASP A 199 3.27 40.74 -6.00
N SER A 200 3.66 39.59 -6.47
CA SER A 200 3.57 39.17 -7.88
C SER A 200 2.90 37.85 -8.05
N PHE A 201 2.29 37.64 -9.23
CA PHE A 201 1.69 36.37 -9.56
C PHE A 201 1.82 36.06 -11.07
N LEU A 202 1.81 34.78 -11.37
CA LEU A 202 1.75 34.26 -12.72
C LEU A 202 0.29 34.08 -13.13
N MET A 203 -0.12 34.70 -14.21
CA MET A 203 -1.41 34.51 -14.85
C MET A 203 -1.30 33.46 -15.92
N VAL A 204 -2.15 32.44 -15.84
CA VAL A 204 -2.27 31.40 -16.84
C VAL A 204 -3.50 31.67 -17.68
N THR A 205 -3.32 31.86 -18.98
CA THR A 205 -4.43 32.14 -19.90
C THR A 205 -4.88 30.88 -20.65
N GLU A 206 -6.11 30.89 -21.12
CA GLU A 206 -6.74 29.76 -21.77
C GLU A 206 -6.03 29.37 -23.08
N ASN A 207 -5.64 30.37 -23.91
CA ASN A 207 -5.13 30.12 -25.26
C ASN A 207 -3.87 30.96 -25.65
N ASN A 208 -3.44 31.91 -24.82
CA ASN A 208 -2.37 32.83 -25.19
C ASN A 208 -1.09 32.70 -24.35
N GLY A 209 -0.98 31.64 -23.55
CA GLY A 209 0.21 31.35 -22.77
C GLY A 209 0.20 31.99 -21.40
N LEU A 210 1.35 32.43 -20.92
CA LEU A 210 1.56 32.80 -19.53
C LEU A 210 2.03 34.27 -19.42
N PHE A 211 1.56 34.99 -18.39
CA PHE A 211 1.92 36.38 -18.13
C PHE A 211 2.30 36.55 -16.68
N ARG A 212 3.30 37.38 -16.41
CA ARG A 212 3.66 37.83 -15.04
C ARG A 212 3.02 39.16 -14.75
N TYR A 213 2.48 39.27 -13.55
CA TYR A 213 2.00 40.51 -12.96
C TYR A 213 2.84 40.89 -11.73
N ASN A 214 3.41 42.08 -11.76
CA ASN A 214 4.14 42.71 -10.65
C ASN A 214 3.84 44.21 -10.56
N GLY A 215 2.59 44.57 -10.82
CA GLY A 215 2.15 45.94 -11.10
C GLY A 215 2.05 46.23 -12.61
N ASP A 216 2.94 45.66 -13.41
CA ASP A 216 2.90 45.67 -14.88
C ASP A 216 2.72 44.22 -15.39
N ILE A 217 2.14 44.05 -16.57
CA ILE A 217 1.93 42.77 -17.20
C ILE A 217 2.98 42.55 -18.26
N THR A 218 3.68 41.44 -18.14
CA THR A 218 4.68 41.01 -19.13
C THR A 218 4.47 39.54 -19.56
N PRO A 219 4.50 39.24 -20.87
CA PRO A 219 4.47 37.86 -21.32
C PRO A 219 5.66 37.07 -20.76
N TRP A 220 5.39 35.91 -20.19
CA TRP A 220 6.42 34.99 -19.74
C TRP A 220 6.60 33.87 -20.76
N LYS A 221 7.74 33.88 -21.45
CA LYS A 221 8.07 32.91 -22.49
C LYS A 221 8.55 31.60 -21.85
N THR A 222 8.00 30.50 -22.34
CA THR A 222 8.34 29.15 -21.93
C THR A 222 8.63 28.27 -23.14
N ASP A 223 9.22 27.09 -22.89
CA ASP A 223 9.49 26.11 -23.94
C ASP A 223 8.20 25.56 -24.57
N ILE A 224 7.07 25.68 -23.89
CA ILE A 224 5.77 25.11 -24.31
C ILE A 224 4.75 26.15 -24.80
N ASP A 225 5.13 27.40 -24.98
CA ASP A 225 4.19 28.46 -25.42
C ASP A 225 3.37 28.09 -26.69
N ALA A 226 4.03 27.47 -27.66
CA ALA A 226 3.37 27.06 -28.90
C ALA A 226 2.37 25.92 -28.70
N GLU A 227 2.62 25.07 -27.71
CA GLU A 227 1.72 23.97 -27.34
C GLU A 227 0.54 24.48 -26.52
N LEU A 228 0.78 25.29 -25.48
CA LEU A 228 -0.28 25.85 -24.65
C LEU A 228 -1.34 26.60 -25.50
N LYS A 229 -0.90 27.33 -26.52
CA LYS A 229 -1.80 28.03 -27.47
C LYS A 229 -2.71 27.11 -28.29
N LYS A 230 -2.33 25.83 -28.46
CA LYS A 230 -3.12 24.86 -29.23
C LYS A 230 -4.02 23.99 -28.37
N GLN A 231 -3.62 23.79 -27.10
CA GLN A 231 -4.16 22.71 -26.26
C GLN A 231 -5.26 23.15 -25.30
N ARG A 232 -5.58 24.42 -25.25
CA ARG A 232 -6.56 25.04 -24.37
C ARG A 232 -6.29 24.70 -22.88
N VAL A 233 -5.65 25.61 -22.20
CA VAL A 233 -5.36 25.47 -20.76
C VAL A 233 -6.65 25.61 -19.95
N ASN A 234 -6.82 24.78 -18.94
CA ASN A 234 -8.02 24.78 -18.09
C ASN A 234 -7.70 25.02 -16.61
N ARG A 235 -6.59 24.45 -16.11
CA ARG A 235 -6.20 24.56 -14.69
C ARG A 235 -4.70 24.66 -14.56
N ALA A 236 -4.25 25.24 -13.46
CA ALA A 236 -2.85 25.21 -13.08
C ALA A 236 -2.70 25.19 -11.56
N VAL A 237 -1.62 24.59 -11.07
CA VAL A 237 -1.22 24.60 -9.67
C VAL A 237 0.30 24.69 -9.58
N MET A 238 0.80 25.28 -8.50
CA MET A 238 2.23 25.30 -8.18
C MET A 238 2.51 24.32 -7.04
N THR A 239 3.56 23.53 -7.20
CA THR A 239 4.09 22.68 -6.14
C THR A 239 4.92 23.46 -5.12
N ASN A 240 5.18 22.88 -3.95
CA ASN A 240 5.92 23.60 -2.88
C ASN A 240 7.38 23.91 -3.27
N ASP A 241 7.96 23.14 -4.18
CA ASP A 241 9.29 23.36 -4.77
C ASP A 241 9.25 24.23 -6.04
N SER A 242 8.12 24.89 -6.25
CA SER A 242 7.93 25.90 -7.30
C SER A 242 7.96 25.37 -8.74
N ILE A 243 7.48 24.15 -8.95
CA ILE A 243 7.15 23.63 -10.28
C ILE A 243 5.70 24.01 -10.61
N PHE A 244 5.47 24.55 -11.81
CA PHE A 244 4.14 24.88 -12.28
C PHE A 244 3.57 23.71 -13.08
N MET A 245 2.49 23.13 -12.60
CA MET A 245 1.72 22.07 -13.27
C MET A 245 0.55 22.71 -14.01
N ILE A 246 0.55 22.61 -15.35
CA ILE A 246 -0.44 23.24 -16.22
C ILE A 246 -1.25 22.14 -16.90
N GLY A 247 -2.53 22.06 -16.55
CA GLY A 247 -3.49 21.11 -17.10
C GLY A 247 -4.24 21.70 -18.29
N THR A 248 -4.33 20.92 -19.36
CA THR A 248 -5.00 21.28 -20.61
C THR A 248 -6.27 20.46 -20.81
N VAL A 249 -7.10 20.88 -21.75
CA VAL A 249 -8.29 20.12 -22.17
C VAL A 249 -7.93 18.99 -23.12
N LEU A 250 -6.91 19.18 -23.98
CA LEU A 250 -6.68 18.30 -25.12
C LEU A 250 -5.43 17.42 -24.98
N ASN A 251 -4.47 17.77 -24.13
CA ASN A 251 -3.17 17.12 -24.13
C ASN A 251 -2.52 16.98 -22.74
N GLY A 252 -3.31 16.73 -21.71
CA GLY A 252 -2.82 16.37 -20.37
C GLY A 252 -2.17 17.53 -19.60
N ILE A 253 -1.07 17.23 -18.89
CA ILE A 253 -0.44 18.11 -17.92
C ILE A 253 1.01 18.38 -18.32
N TYR A 254 1.39 19.66 -18.36
CA TYR A 254 2.77 20.11 -18.53
C TYR A 254 3.33 20.57 -17.18
N ALA A 255 4.54 20.14 -16.84
CA ALA A 255 5.29 20.61 -15.70
C ALA A 255 6.44 21.51 -16.16
N ILE A 256 6.50 22.75 -15.66
CA ILE A 256 7.53 23.70 -16.02
C ILE A 256 8.21 24.30 -14.81
N ASP A 257 9.50 24.57 -14.91
CA ASP A 257 10.27 25.25 -13.86
C ASP A 257 10.07 26.76 -13.88
N ARG A 258 10.63 27.46 -12.85
CA ARG A 258 10.60 28.93 -12.78
C ARG A 258 11.32 29.66 -13.93
N LYS A 259 12.14 28.96 -14.71
CA LYS A 259 12.82 29.51 -15.90
C LYS A 259 11.99 29.34 -17.17
N GLY A 260 10.91 28.57 -17.10
CA GLY A 260 10.04 28.24 -18.23
C GLY A 260 10.45 26.99 -19.02
N HIS A 261 11.39 26.19 -18.48
CA HIS A 261 11.74 24.93 -19.13
C HIS A 261 10.70 23.88 -18.83
N CYS A 262 10.30 23.11 -19.85
CA CYS A 262 9.43 21.97 -19.66
C CYS A 262 10.23 20.81 -19.07
N LEU A 263 9.82 20.38 -17.87
CA LEU A 263 10.42 19.25 -17.16
C LEU A 263 9.76 17.94 -17.56
N TRP A 264 8.42 17.91 -17.59
CA TRP A 264 7.62 16.72 -17.89
C TRP A 264 6.35 17.09 -18.63
N HIS A 265 5.88 16.14 -19.42
CA HIS A 265 4.59 16.21 -20.09
C HIS A 265 3.87 14.87 -19.89
N PHE A 266 2.78 14.89 -19.15
CA PHE A 266 1.93 13.73 -18.87
C PHE A 266 0.69 13.78 -19.73
N ASN A 267 0.45 12.76 -20.54
CA ASN A 267 -0.73 12.66 -21.40
C ASN A 267 -1.14 11.19 -21.62
N LEU A 268 -2.17 10.97 -22.43
CA LEU A 268 -2.70 9.66 -22.77
C LEU A 268 -1.68 8.73 -23.46
N ASP A 269 -0.68 9.30 -24.15
CA ASP A 269 0.34 8.51 -24.83
C ASP A 269 1.37 7.91 -23.86
N ASN A 270 1.51 8.45 -22.65
CA ASN A 270 2.55 8.00 -21.73
C ASN A 270 2.04 7.57 -20.35
N ARG A 271 1.39 8.41 -19.57
CA ARG A 271 1.12 8.08 -18.14
C ARG A 271 -0.27 8.44 -17.65
N LEU A 272 -1.03 9.26 -18.34
CA LEU A 272 -2.42 9.55 -18.00
C LEU A 272 -3.37 8.63 -18.74
N ASP A 273 -4.48 8.30 -18.11
CA ASP A 273 -5.58 7.58 -18.78
C ASP A 273 -6.58 8.53 -19.47
N ASN A 274 -6.45 9.85 -19.23
CA ASN A 274 -7.28 10.87 -19.90
C ASN A 274 -6.52 12.19 -20.01
N ASN A 275 -6.68 12.89 -21.16
CA ASN A 275 -6.01 14.16 -21.46
C ASN A 275 -6.71 15.39 -20.89
N THR A 276 -8.01 15.31 -20.58
CA THR A 276 -8.80 16.46 -20.17
C THR A 276 -8.71 16.68 -18.65
N VAL A 277 -7.99 17.71 -18.26
CA VAL A 277 -7.76 18.09 -16.87
C VAL A 277 -8.84 19.07 -16.43
N LEU A 278 -9.65 18.70 -15.44
CA LEU A 278 -10.72 19.52 -14.90
C LEU A 278 -10.35 20.17 -13.54
N GLY A 279 -9.45 19.56 -12.77
CA GLY A 279 -8.93 20.08 -11.52
C GLY A 279 -7.50 19.66 -11.26
N LEU A 280 -6.73 20.50 -10.57
CA LEU A 280 -5.37 20.20 -10.11
C LEU A 280 -5.23 20.65 -8.64
N PHE A 281 -4.52 19.87 -7.85
CA PHE A 281 -4.26 20.17 -6.45
C PHE A 281 -2.89 19.61 -6.02
N CYS A 282 -2.06 20.43 -5.40
CA CYS A 282 -0.82 19.99 -4.77
C CYS A 282 -1.13 19.63 -3.30
N ASP A 283 -0.87 18.39 -2.91
CA ASP A 283 -1.11 17.92 -1.55
C ASP A 283 0.01 18.35 -0.58
N LYS A 284 -0.20 18.08 0.71
CA LYS A 284 0.76 18.40 1.77
C LYS A 284 2.10 17.68 1.62
N ASP A 285 2.12 16.54 0.91
CA ASP A 285 3.31 15.75 0.65
C ASP A 285 4.03 16.18 -0.64
N ASN A 286 3.63 17.32 -1.21
CA ASN A 286 4.15 17.89 -2.46
C ASN A 286 3.97 16.98 -3.69
N ASN A 287 2.90 16.19 -3.71
CA ASN A 287 2.46 15.44 -4.87
C ASN A 287 1.24 16.11 -5.52
N VAL A 288 0.90 15.75 -6.75
CA VAL A 288 -0.16 16.43 -7.48
C VAL A 288 -1.30 15.49 -7.83
N TRP A 289 -2.50 15.86 -7.40
CA TRP A 289 -3.75 15.23 -7.78
C TRP A 289 -4.35 15.93 -8.98
N ALA A 290 -4.74 15.16 -9.98
CA ALA A 290 -5.45 15.64 -11.16
C ALA A 290 -6.84 15.00 -11.21
N ALA A 291 -7.86 15.85 -11.14
CA ALA A 291 -9.24 15.48 -11.42
C ALA A 291 -9.47 15.56 -12.94
N LEU A 292 -9.84 14.44 -13.56
CA LEU A 292 -9.94 14.29 -15.00
C LEU A 292 -11.40 14.16 -15.46
N ASP A 293 -11.62 14.37 -16.76
CA ASP A 293 -12.93 14.12 -17.39
C ASP A 293 -13.31 12.64 -17.32
N ASP A 294 -12.32 11.74 -17.30
CA ASP A 294 -12.49 10.33 -17.01
C ASP A 294 -11.39 9.88 -16.05
N GLY A 295 -11.74 9.67 -14.78
CA GLY A 295 -10.83 9.21 -13.75
C GLY A 295 -10.18 10.30 -12.90
N ILE A 296 -9.19 9.86 -12.14
CA ILE A 296 -8.34 10.67 -11.25
C ILE A 296 -6.90 10.18 -11.42
N ALA A 297 -5.94 11.10 -11.52
CA ALA A 297 -4.54 10.75 -11.54
C ALA A 297 -3.80 11.33 -10.33
N TYR A 298 -2.89 10.56 -9.76
CA TYR A 298 -1.97 10.99 -8.71
C TYR A 298 -0.54 10.94 -9.21
N ILE A 299 0.08 12.09 -9.35
CA ILE A 299 1.45 12.27 -9.82
C ILE A 299 2.37 12.28 -8.61
N HIS A 300 3.26 11.30 -8.50
CA HIS A 300 4.23 11.16 -7.41
C HIS A 300 5.39 12.15 -7.59
N HIS A 301 5.10 13.45 -7.60
CA HIS A 301 6.07 14.51 -7.88
C HIS A 301 7.24 14.50 -6.89
N ASN A 302 6.97 14.29 -5.61
CA ASN A 302 7.98 14.23 -4.54
C ASN A 302 8.66 12.85 -4.43
N SER A 303 8.54 11.98 -5.44
CA SER A 303 9.24 10.70 -5.47
C SER A 303 10.71 10.88 -5.88
N PRO A 304 11.68 10.26 -5.19
CA PRO A 304 13.07 10.24 -5.64
C PRO A 304 13.28 9.33 -6.83
N VAL A 305 12.27 8.53 -7.18
CA VAL A 305 12.29 7.58 -8.28
C VAL A 305 11.65 8.24 -9.51
N MET A 306 12.44 8.31 -10.59
CA MET A 306 11.96 8.70 -11.91
C MET A 306 12.01 7.51 -12.85
N LEU A 307 11.03 7.41 -13.72
CA LEU A 307 10.84 6.26 -14.60
C LEU A 307 11.06 6.65 -16.06
N LEU A 308 11.90 5.88 -16.76
CA LEU A 308 12.01 5.90 -18.21
C LEU A 308 11.30 4.67 -18.77
N THR A 309 10.17 4.88 -19.39
CA THR A 309 9.39 3.86 -20.11
C THR A 309 9.12 4.36 -21.53
N PRO A 310 8.84 3.46 -22.50
CA PRO A 310 8.50 3.89 -23.86
C PRO A 310 7.32 4.88 -23.87
N ALA A 311 7.41 5.90 -24.70
CA ALA A 311 6.42 6.99 -24.78
C ALA A 311 5.06 6.55 -25.35
N ASN A 312 4.97 5.40 -26.00
CA ASN A 312 3.71 4.87 -26.52
C ASN A 312 3.51 3.40 -26.14
N HIS A 313 2.28 2.99 -25.97
CA HIS A 313 1.90 1.61 -25.63
C HIS A 313 2.22 0.59 -26.75
N GLU A 314 2.51 1.05 -27.97
CA GLU A 314 2.85 0.20 -29.12
C GLU A 314 4.30 -0.28 -29.07
N THR A 315 5.23 0.53 -28.55
CA THR A 315 6.64 0.17 -28.43
C THR A 315 6.89 -0.49 -27.08
N LYS A 316 6.92 -1.81 -27.04
CA LYS A 316 7.33 -2.55 -25.84
C LYS A 316 8.84 -2.70 -25.85
N LEU A 317 9.51 -2.06 -24.90
CA LEU A 317 10.93 -2.25 -24.65
C LEU A 317 11.24 -3.69 -24.21
N GLY A 318 10.29 -4.29 -23.49
CA GLY A 318 10.46 -5.60 -22.88
C GLY A 318 11.28 -5.57 -21.59
N MET A 319 11.62 -6.75 -21.08
CA MET A 319 12.40 -6.89 -19.87
C MET A 319 13.82 -6.39 -20.06
N VAL A 320 14.24 -5.41 -19.27
CA VAL A 320 15.62 -4.89 -19.28
C VAL A 320 16.46 -5.73 -18.32
N TYR A 321 17.53 -6.36 -18.81
CA TYR A 321 18.43 -7.19 -18.00
C TYR A 321 19.66 -6.44 -17.53
N ASP A 322 20.19 -5.53 -18.35
CA ASP A 322 21.39 -4.76 -18.04
C ASP A 322 21.37 -3.39 -18.71
N ILE A 323 22.12 -2.45 -18.12
CA ILE A 323 22.14 -1.04 -18.50
C ILE A 323 23.61 -0.61 -18.63
N ALA A 324 23.92 0.13 -19.68
CA ALA A 324 25.15 0.90 -19.80
C ALA A 324 24.84 2.33 -20.22
N HIS A 325 25.64 3.27 -19.75
CA HIS A 325 25.55 4.67 -20.13
C HIS A 325 26.87 5.13 -20.73
N ARG A 326 26.81 5.76 -21.90
CA ARG A 326 27.97 6.35 -22.55
C ARG A 326 27.55 7.63 -23.25
N ASP A 327 28.26 8.71 -22.96
CA ASP A 327 27.93 10.05 -23.44
C ASP A 327 26.47 10.39 -23.08
N ASP A 328 25.66 10.76 -24.03
CA ASP A 328 24.24 11.06 -23.83
C ASP A 328 23.31 9.86 -24.12
N CYS A 329 23.83 8.63 -24.16
CA CYS A 329 23.08 7.45 -24.57
C CYS A 329 23.04 6.38 -23.50
N PHE A 330 21.82 5.90 -23.17
CA PHE A 330 21.62 4.63 -22.48
C PHE A 330 21.53 3.49 -23.49
N TYR A 331 22.21 2.40 -23.18
CA TYR A 331 22.12 1.14 -23.89
C TYR A 331 21.43 0.14 -22.97
N LEU A 332 20.31 -0.43 -23.44
CA LEU A 332 19.45 -1.29 -22.65
C LEU A 332 19.41 -2.68 -23.26
N ALA A 333 20.00 -3.64 -22.58
CA ALA A 333 19.95 -5.05 -22.95
C ALA A 333 18.60 -5.64 -22.54
N THR A 334 17.79 -6.08 -23.50
CA THR A 334 16.42 -6.55 -23.23
C THR A 334 16.13 -7.93 -23.83
N ASN A 335 14.98 -8.51 -23.50
CA ASN A 335 14.49 -9.74 -24.13
C ASN A 335 14.00 -9.56 -25.59
N GLN A 336 13.89 -8.30 -26.07
CA GLN A 336 13.47 -7.98 -27.44
C GLN A 336 14.65 -7.59 -28.35
N GLY A 337 15.74 -7.09 -27.74
CA GLY A 337 16.91 -6.61 -28.45
C GLY A 337 17.78 -5.71 -27.58
N LEU A 338 18.76 -5.10 -28.18
CA LEU A 338 19.55 -4.04 -27.57
C LEU A 338 19.02 -2.69 -28.06
N TYR A 339 18.51 -1.89 -27.11
CA TYR A 339 18.00 -0.57 -27.41
C TYR A 339 19.02 0.51 -27.04
N GLU A 340 19.09 1.55 -27.87
CA GLU A 340 19.80 2.79 -27.61
C GLU A 340 18.78 3.89 -27.32
N TYR A 341 18.88 4.53 -26.17
CA TYR A 341 18.09 5.70 -25.82
C TYR A 341 18.99 6.92 -25.72
N HIS A 342 18.78 7.90 -26.59
CA HIS A 342 19.53 9.15 -26.61
C HIS A 342 18.81 10.21 -25.77
N GLN A 343 19.36 10.62 -24.64
CA GLN A 343 18.71 11.51 -23.67
C GLN A 343 18.32 12.87 -24.24
N VAL A 344 19.22 13.52 -25.03
CA VAL A 344 18.97 14.86 -25.58
C VAL A 344 17.91 14.85 -26.68
N THR A 345 17.85 13.80 -27.52
CA THR A 345 16.89 13.69 -28.60
C THR A 345 15.63 12.91 -28.20
N GLU A 346 15.65 12.27 -27.02
CA GLU A 346 14.58 11.39 -26.51
C GLU A 346 14.22 10.26 -27.48
N ASN A 347 15.18 9.87 -28.30
CA ASN A 347 14.98 8.86 -29.32
C ASN A 347 15.37 7.49 -28.80
N LEU A 348 14.41 6.60 -28.72
CA LEU A 348 14.60 5.18 -28.40
C LEU A 348 14.58 4.37 -29.68
N ARG A 349 15.65 3.63 -29.96
CA ARG A 349 15.76 2.78 -31.14
C ARG A 349 16.32 1.41 -30.84
N LEU A 350 15.80 0.39 -31.48
CA LEU A 350 16.40 -0.93 -31.51
C LEU A 350 17.65 -0.89 -32.42
N LEU A 351 18.78 -1.35 -31.91
CA LEU A 351 19.99 -1.49 -32.71
C LEU A 351 19.84 -2.68 -33.66
N PRO A 352 20.23 -2.52 -34.94
CA PRO A 352 20.07 -3.56 -35.97
C PRO A 352 20.91 -4.80 -35.63
N HIS A 353 20.41 -5.98 -35.95
CA HIS A 353 21.07 -7.28 -35.72
C HIS A 353 21.25 -7.65 -34.26
N THR A 354 20.45 -7.07 -33.35
CA THR A 354 20.47 -7.39 -31.92
C THR A 354 19.14 -8.00 -31.43
N GLU A 355 18.22 -8.26 -32.34
CA GLU A 355 16.89 -8.80 -32.05
C GLU A 355 16.96 -10.07 -31.21
N GLY A 356 16.03 -10.20 -30.28
CA GLY A 356 15.97 -11.29 -29.32
C GLY A 356 16.65 -10.96 -27.98
N GLN A 357 16.90 -11.98 -27.19
CA GLN A 357 17.35 -11.82 -25.81
C GLN A 357 18.82 -11.40 -25.74
N ASN A 358 19.06 -10.25 -25.11
CA ASN A 358 20.38 -9.71 -24.79
C ASN A 358 20.54 -9.72 -23.26
N TRP A 359 21.60 -10.39 -22.77
CA TRP A 359 21.80 -10.66 -21.34
C TRP A 359 22.53 -9.55 -20.61
N TYR A 360 23.48 -8.91 -21.29
CA TYR A 360 24.26 -7.83 -20.74
C TYR A 360 24.64 -6.79 -21.79
N VAL A 361 24.95 -5.58 -21.30
CA VAL A 361 25.64 -4.54 -22.04
C VAL A 361 26.63 -3.86 -21.12
N LYS A 362 27.93 -3.82 -21.50
CA LYS A 362 29.00 -3.32 -20.63
C LYS A 362 30.01 -2.47 -21.40
N ASP A 363 30.37 -1.33 -20.83
CA ASP A 363 31.53 -0.57 -21.27
C ASP A 363 32.76 -1.06 -20.53
N ILE A 364 33.71 -1.58 -21.27
CA ILE A 364 34.98 -2.08 -20.74
C ILE A 364 36.10 -1.41 -21.50
N ASP A 365 36.85 -0.56 -20.81
CA ASP A 365 37.98 0.19 -21.36
C ASP A 365 37.64 1.00 -22.63
N GLY A 366 36.42 1.57 -22.67
CA GLY A 366 35.92 2.36 -23.80
C GLY A 366 35.40 1.54 -24.99
N GLN A 367 35.30 0.22 -24.86
CA GLN A 367 34.62 -0.66 -25.82
C GLN A 367 33.28 -1.14 -25.21
N LEU A 368 32.18 -0.93 -25.94
CA LEU A 368 30.85 -1.31 -25.50
C LEU A 368 30.49 -2.70 -26.04
N PHE A 369 30.41 -3.66 -25.13
CA PHE A 369 30.09 -5.06 -25.43
C PHE A 369 28.62 -5.34 -25.12
N ALA A 370 28.00 -6.22 -25.89
CA ALA A 370 26.73 -6.82 -25.55
C ALA A 370 26.73 -8.32 -25.85
N GLY A 371 26.05 -9.07 -25.02
CA GLY A 371 25.92 -10.52 -25.16
C GLY A 371 24.49 -10.94 -25.38
N ASN A 372 24.23 -11.70 -26.45
CA ASN A 372 22.90 -12.22 -26.75
C ASN A 372 22.90 -13.75 -26.90
N ASN A 373 21.72 -14.33 -27.22
CA ASN A 373 21.59 -15.78 -27.39
C ASN A 373 22.38 -16.36 -28.57
N ALA A 374 22.96 -15.53 -29.44
CA ALA A 374 23.66 -15.99 -30.64
C ALA A 374 25.14 -15.58 -30.65
N HIS A 375 25.45 -14.39 -30.18
CA HIS A 375 26.75 -13.76 -30.40
C HIS A 375 27.23 -12.91 -29.23
N THR A 376 28.52 -12.61 -29.22
CA THR A 376 29.07 -11.47 -28.50
C THR A 376 29.21 -10.32 -29.50
N LEU A 377 28.64 -9.18 -29.14
CA LEU A 377 28.54 -8.01 -29.99
C LEU A 377 29.44 -6.89 -29.47
N LEU A 378 30.00 -6.10 -30.38
CA LEU A 378 30.68 -4.83 -30.13
C LEU A 378 29.87 -3.70 -30.77
N ILE A 379 29.51 -2.73 -29.93
CA ILE A 379 28.75 -1.55 -30.38
C ILE A 379 29.75 -0.41 -30.59
N GLY A 380 29.88 -0.01 -31.85
CA GLY A 380 30.74 1.08 -32.30
C GLY A 380 30.03 2.43 -32.30
N GLU A 381 30.71 3.44 -32.86
CA GLU A 381 30.11 4.77 -33.01
C GLU A 381 28.81 4.74 -33.80
N LYS A 382 27.87 5.62 -33.43
CA LYS A 382 26.54 5.75 -34.01
C LYS A 382 25.67 4.48 -33.93
N GLY A 383 25.98 3.58 -33.01
CA GLY A 383 25.21 2.35 -32.81
C GLY A 383 25.48 1.27 -33.87
N ASN A 384 26.62 1.33 -34.57
CA ASN A 384 27.04 0.26 -35.48
C ASN A 384 27.34 -1.00 -34.71
N VAL A 385 26.69 -2.11 -35.04
CA VAL A 385 26.85 -3.41 -34.36
C VAL A 385 27.76 -4.31 -35.20
N SER A 386 28.76 -4.89 -34.55
CA SER A 386 29.64 -5.90 -35.15
C SER A 386 29.73 -7.13 -34.23
N VAL A 387 29.82 -8.31 -34.86
CA VAL A 387 30.01 -9.58 -34.13
C VAL A 387 31.51 -9.75 -33.86
N ILE A 388 31.84 -9.87 -32.57
CA ILE A 388 33.22 -10.12 -32.13
C ILE A 388 33.51 -11.61 -31.91
N SER A 389 32.50 -12.40 -31.62
CA SER A 389 32.56 -13.86 -31.48
C SER A 389 31.28 -14.50 -32.02
N ASN A 390 31.47 -15.46 -32.92
CA ASN A 390 30.37 -16.23 -33.57
C ASN A 390 30.01 -17.53 -32.81
N THR A 391 30.43 -17.67 -31.59
CA THR A 391 30.08 -18.81 -30.75
C THR A 391 28.72 -18.62 -30.12
N ASN A 392 27.91 -19.70 -30.06
CA ASN A 392 26.54 -19.66 -29.59
C ASN A 392 26.40 -19.12 -28.17
N SER A 393 25.63 -18.05 -28.01
CA SER A 393 25.27 -17.32 -26.78
C SER A 393 26.44 -16.61 -26.06
N SER A 394 26.10 -15.59 -25.32
CA SER A 394 26.98 -14.83 -24.45
C SER A 394 26.16 -14.36 -23.25
N THR A 395 26.42 -14.90 -22.06
CA THR A 395 25.57 -14.72 -20.88
C THR A 395 26.18 -13.79 -19.83
N CYS A 396 27.49 -13.77 -19.68
CA CYS A 396 28.22 -12.90 -18.76
C CYS A 396 29.61 -12.60 -19.26
N LEU A 397 30.06 -11.36 -19.12
CA LEU A 397 31.42 -10.91 -19.47
C LEU A 397 32.02 -10.16 -18.27
N ILE A 398 33.18 -10.58 -17.83
CA ILE A 398 33.93 -9.91 -16.75
C ILE A 398 35.40 -9.61 -17.17
N LYS A 399 35.91 -8.48 -16.71
CA LYS A 399 37.33 -8.16 -16.79
C LYS A 399 38.01 -8.69 -15.55
N CYS A 400 39.07 -9.47 -15.71
CA CYS A 400 39.82 -10.07 -14.61
C CYS A 400 41.31 -10.23 -14.95
N THR A 401 42.11 -10.51 -13.92
CA THR A 401 43.53 -10.87 -14.08
C THR A 401 43.70 -12.32 -13.68
N LEU A 402 44.22 -13.14 -14.59
CA LEU A 402 44.57 -14.53 -14.37
C LEU A 402 46.02 -14.76 -14.67
N TYR A 403 46.74 -15.36 -13.72
CA TYR A 403 48.19 -15.63 -13.83
C TYR A 403 49.02 -14.42 -14.29
N GLY A 404 48.63 -13.21 -13.89
CA GLY A 404 49.33 -11.96 -14.24
C GLY A 404 48.91 -11.37 -15.61
N GLU A 405 48.06 -12.02 -16.37
CA GLU A 405 47.53 -11.53 -17.64
C GLU A 405 46.12 -10.90 -17.46
N GLU A 406 45.92 -9.67 -17.94
CA GLU A 406 44.64 -9.03 -17.97
C GLU A 406 43.85 -9.57 -19.15
N ILE A 407 42.63 -10.12 -18.89
CA ILE A 407 41.76 -10.74 -19.89
C ILE A 407 40.30 -10.32 -19.68
N LEU A 408 39.48 -10.52 -20.70
CA LEU A 408 38.04 -10.66 -20.50
C LEU A 408 37.71 -12.16 -20.52
N LEU A 409 36.97 -12.57 -19.50
CA LEU A 409 36.44 -13.91 -19.35
C LEU A 409 34.92 -13.85 -19.62
N GLU A 410 34.43 -14.67 -20.56
CA GLU A 410 33.04 -14.74 -20.95
C GLU A 410 32.47 -16.12 -20.70
N SER A 411 31.20 -16.18 -20.28
CA SER A 411 30.42 -17.41 -20.20
C SER A 411 29.35 -17.49 -21.27
N SER A 412 28.94 -18.71 -21.53
CA SER A 412 27.87 -19.03 -22.48
C SER A 412 26.97 -20.17 -21.94
N TYR A 413 26.03 -20.61 -22.76
CA TYR A 413 25.25 -21.82 -22.47
C TYR A 413 26.07 -23.12 -22.57
N ALA A 414 27.31 -23.07 -23.06
CA ALA A 414 28.10 -24.26 -23.28
C ALA A 414 29.56 -24.18 -22.80
N ASN A 415 30.20 -23.02 -22.88
CA ASN A 415 31.62 -22.91 -22.65
C ASN A 415 32.05 -21.58 -22.05
N LEU A 416 33.33 -21.49 -21.67
CA LEU A 416 34.01 -20.28 -21.28
C LEU A 416 34.92 -19.80 -22.41
N ARG A 417 35.15 -18.49 -22.51
CA ARG A 417 35.90 -17.84 -23.59
C ARG A 417 36.81 -16.78 -23.04
N ILE A 418 37.90 -16.55 -23.75
CA ILE A 418 38.90 -15.51 -23.43
C ILE A 418 39.04 -14.52 -24.55
N TYR A 419 39.10 -13.24 -24.16
CA TYR A 419 39.44 -12.13 -25.00
C TYR A 419 40.74 -11.50 -24.48
N LYS A 420 41.64 -11.12 -25.40
CA LYS A 420 42.90 -10.51 -25.09
C LYS A 420 43.05 -9.18 -25.82
N LYS A 421 43.85 -8.26 -25.26
CA LYS A 421 44.12 -6.98 -25.91
C LYS A 421 45.08 -7.15 -27.06
N LYS A 422 44.70 -6.67 -28.25
CA LYS A 422 45.63 -6.49 -29.40
C LYS A 422 45.52 -5.03 -29.84
N ASN A 423 46.65 -4.35 -29.90
CA ASN A 423 46.72 -2.91 -30.24
C ASN A 423 45.74 -2.03 -29.39
N GLY A 424 45.64 -2.34 -28.09
CA GLY A 424 44.78 -1.59 -27.17
C GLY A 424 43.31 -1.96 -27.21
N GLN A 425 42.88 -2.82 -28.13
CA GLN A 425 41.47 -3.25 -28.25
C GLN A 425 41.29 -4.71 -27.84
N TRP A 426 40.18 -5.01 -27.19
CA TRP A 426 39.79 -6.37 -26.81
C TRP A 426 39.31 -7.14 -28.04
N THR A 427 39.86 -8.32 -28.27
CA THR A 427 39.51 -9.20 -29.38
C THR A 427 39.36 -10.62 -28.88
N PHE A 428 38.48 -11.40 -29.50
CA PHE A 428 38.29 -12.81 -29.23
C PHE A 428 39.63 -13.56 -29.41
N SER A 429 39.98 -14.38 -28.42
CA SER A 429 41.20 -15.19 -28.46
C SER A 429 40.86 -16.66 -28.72
N HIS A 430 40.22 -17.33 -27.80
CA HIS A 430 39.89 -18.75 -27.90
C HIS A 430 38.79 -19.18 -26.93
N VAL A 431 38.21 -20.37 -27.15
CA VAL A 431 37.37 -21.10 -26.23
C VAL A 431 38.25 -21.91 -25.28
N ILE A 432 37.91 -21.96 -24.00
CA ILE A 432 38.61 -22.78 -22.99
C ILE A 432 38.16 -24.26 -23.18
N ASP A 433 39.15 -25.14 -23.41
CA ASP A 433 38.89 -26.57 -23.54
C ASP A 433 38.57 -27.24 -22.19
N GLY A 434 37.72 -28.29 -22.22
CA GLY A 434 37.45 -29.15 -21.06
C GLY A 434 36.37 -28.64 -20.10
N PHE A 435 35.58 -27.62 -20.50
CA PHE A 435 34.39 -27.18 -19.75
C PHE A 435 33.16 -27.06 -20.64
N ILE A 436 32.09 -27.77 -20.27
CA ILE A 436 30.81 -27.72 -20.97
C ILE A 436 29.70 -27.67 -19.94
N ALA A 437 29.16 -26.47 -19.70
CA ALA A 437 27.95 -26.24 -18.87
C ALA A 437 27.37 -24.84 -19.13
N PRO A 438 26.06 -24.67 -18.96
CA PRO A 438 25.43 -23.36 -19.03
C PRO A 438 25.73 -22.52 -17.78
N VAL A 439 26.36 -21.38 -17.98
CA VAL A 439 26.79 -20.46 -16.90
C VAL A 439 26.14 -19.10 -17.07
N MET A 440 25.57 -18.56 -15.99
CA MET A 440 24.95 -17.25 -15.98
C MET A 440 25.86 -16.14 -15.39
N HIS A 441 26.58 -16.45 -14.32
CA HIS A 441 27.45 -15.48 -13.65
C HIS A 441 28.84 -16.06 -13.44
N LEU A 442 29.82 -15.18 -13.47
CA LEU A 442 31.24 -15.49 -13.30
C LEU A 442 31.87 -14.54 -12.28
N GLU A 443 32.70 -15.11 -11.42
CA GLU A 443 33.62 -14.34 -10.61
C GLU A 443 35.00 -15.03 -10.55
N VAL A 444 36.03 -14.26 -10.36
CA VAL A 444 37.39 -14.76 -10.18
C VAL A 444 37.94 -14.32 -8.82
N ASP A 445 38.37 -15.28 -8.00
CA ASP A 445 38.94 -14.96 -6.70
C ASP A 445 40.41 -14.50 -6.81
N GLN A 446 41.00 -14.11 -5.67
CA GLN A 446 42.36 -13.58 -5.62
C GLN A 446 43.44 -14.63 -5.97
N SER A 447 43.14 -15.92 -5.90
CA SER A 447 44.03 -17.01 -6.26
C SER A 447 43.89 -17.42 -7.73
N GLY A 448 43.05 -16.74 -8.53
CA GLY A 448 42.81 -17.04 -9.94
C GLY A 448 41.85 -18.22 -10.16
N VAL A 449 41.09 -18.61 -9.16
CA VAL A 449 40.04 -19.61 -9.32
C VAL A 449 38.80 -18.95 -9.87
N ILE A 450 38.20 -19.53 -10.91
CA ILE A 450 36.96 -19.09 -11.51
C ILE A 450 35.80 -19.79 -10.76
N TRP A 451 34.84 -18.99 -10.32
CA TRP A 451 33.58 -19.42 -9.76
C TRP A 451 32.47 -19.12 -10.76
N ALA A 452 31.80 -20.17 -11.24
CA ALA A 452 30.83 -20.09 -12.31
C ALA A 452 29.46 -20.59 -11.82
N SER A 453 28.47 -19.69 -11.76
CA SER A 453 27.09 -20.01 -11.39
C SER A 453 26.43 -20.81 -12.49
N HIS A 454 26.05 -22.08 -12.23
CA HIS A 454 25.29 -22.88 -13.18
C HIS A 454 23.86 -22.32 -13.32
N MET A 455 23.36 -22.21 -14.54
CA MET A 455 22.07 -21.58 -14.84
C MET A 455 20.90 -22.18 -14.04
N TYR A 456 20.95 -23.49 -13.72
CA TYR A 456 19.84 -24.19 -13.09
C TYR A 456 20.16 -24.77 -11.72
N GLN A 457 21.41 -25.10 -11.43
CA GLN A 457 21.76 -25.79 -10.18
C GLN A 457 23.23 -25.68 -9.80
N GLY A 458 23.51 -25.11 -8.64
CA GLY A 458 24.83 -25.11 -8.02
C GLY A 458 25.84 -24.15 -8.67
N VAL A 459 27.11 -24.37 -8.36
CA VAL A 459 28.23 -23.53 -8.79
C VAL A 459 29.43 -24.41 -9.16
N TYR A 460 30.18 -24.01 -10.16
CA TYR A 460 31.46 -24.64 -10.52
C TYR A 460 32.63 -23.87 -9.95
N LYS A 461 33.58 -24.60 -9.37
CA LYS A 461 34.89 -24.13 -9.04
C LYS A 461 35.86 -24.63 -10.10
N ILE A 462 36.49 -23.72 -10.87
CA ILE A 462 37.29 -24.02 -12.06
C ILE A 462 38.70 -23.44 -11.91
N VAL A 463 39.70 -24.26 -12.19
CA VAL A 463 41.09 -23.83 -12.27
C VAL A 463 41.58 -24.09 -13.70
N LEU A 464 42.14 -23.09 -14.33
CA LEU A 464 42.69 -23.22 -15.68
C LEU A 464 44.15 -23.67 -15.70
N SER A 465 44.63 -24.12 -16.85
CA SER A 465 46.04 -24.26 -17.16
C SER A 465 46.73 -22.91 -17.17
N ASP A 466 48.03 -22.89 -16.96
CA ASP A 466 48.82 -21.65 -16.83
C ASP A 466 48.82 -20.81 -18.13
N ASP A 467 48.59 -21.42 -19.26
CA ASP A 467 48.42 -20.79 -20.59
C ASP A 467 46.98 -20.38 -20.90
N LEU A 468 46.05 -20.59 -19.97
CA LEU A 468 44.63 -20.28 -20.09
C LEU A 468 43.88 -21.06 -21.18
N SER A 469 44.46 -22.07 -21.80
CA SER A 469 43.87 -22.79 -22.94
C SER A 469 42.85 -23.84 -22.54
N ALA A 470 42.99 -24.46 -21.37
CA ALA A 470 42.17 -25.59 -20.96
C ALA A 470 41.88 -25.58 -19.44
N VAL A 471 40.89 -26.35 -19.05
CA VAL A 471 40.60 -26.57 -17.64
C VAL A 471 41.55 -27.60 -17.04
N LYS A 472 42.30 -27.20 -15.98
CA LYS A 472 43.14 -28.06 -15.15
C LYS A 472 42.32 -28.87 -14.15
N SER A 473 41.30 -28.26 -13.55
CA SER A 473 40.35 -28.95 -12.67
C SER A 473 39.00 -28.25 -12.63
N VAL A 474 37.96 -29.03 -12.52
CA VAL A 474 36.57 -28.53 -12.33
C VAL A 474 35.91 -29.32 -11.22
N ARG A 475 35.17 -28.62 -10.36
CA ARG A 475 34.36 -29.23 -9.32
C ARG A 475 32.98 -28.57 -9.31
N HIS A 476 31.94 -29.36 -9.48
CA HIS A 476 30.57 -28.91 -9.30
C HIS A 476 30.21 -28.98 -7.82
N ILE A 477 29.59 -27.92 -7.31
CA ILE A 477 29.21 -27.76 -5.91
C ILE A 477 27.71 -27.41 -5.89
N SER A 478 26.91 -28.31 -5.29
CA SER A 478 25.48 -28.15 -5.08
C SER A 478 25.11 -28.02 -3.59
N HIS A 479 26.11 -28.03 -2.71
CA HIS A 479 25.93 -27.87 -1.27
C HIS A 479 26.61 -26.59 -0.80
N LEU A 480 25.92 -25.80 0.01
CA LEU A 480 26.47 -24.66 0.72
C LEU A 480 26.54 -25.02 2.22
N GLY A 481 27.77 -25.24 2.71
CA GLY A 481 27.95 -25.85 4.02
C GLY A 481 27.43 -27.30 4.03
N SER A 482 26.51 -27.61 4.93
CA SER A 482 25.82 -28.91 5.04
C SER A 482 24.53 -29.01 4.22
N GLU A 483 24.08 -27.92 3.61
CA GLU A 483 22.77 -27.84 2.95
C GLU A 483 22.85 -28.09 1.45
N TYR A 484 21.98 -28.97 0.95
CA TYR A 484 21.77 -29.16 -0.48
C TYR A 484 20.83 -28.06 -1.00
N ILE A 485 21.28 -27.30 -2.00
CA ILE A 485 20.50 -26.20 -2.58
C ILE A 485 19.86 -26.68 -3.88
N ILE A 486 18.55 -26.61 -3.92
CA ILE A 486 17.76 -26.83 -5.14
C ILE A 486 17.64 -25.49 -5.86
N GLY A 487 18.17 -25.41 -7.07
CA GLY A 487 18.13 -24.20 -7.89
C GLY A 487 19.52 -23.58 -8.12
N PRO A 488 19.57 -22.42 -8.78
CA PRO A 488 20.82 -21.72 -9.05
C PRO A 488 21.39 -21.12 -7.76
N ILE A 489 22.72 -21.16 -7.65
CA ILE A 489 23.47 -20.46 -6.62
C ILE A 489 24.12 -19.26 -7.30
N GLN A 490 23.77 -18.05 -6.87
CA GLN A 490 24.39 -16.83 -7.41
C GLN A 490 25.79 -16.64 -6.85
N VAL A 491 26.72 -16.28 -7.72
CA VAL A 491 28.12 -15.99 -7.37
C VAL A 491 28.37 -14.50 -7.53
N MET A 492 28.94 -13.88 -6.50
CA MET A 492 29.22 -12.45 -6.44
C MET A 492 30.57 -12.20 -5.76
N LYS A 493 31.07 -10.97 -5.85
CA LYS A 493 32.32 -10.58 -5.22
C LYS A 493 32.16 -9.31 -4.38
N MET A 494 32.52 -9.39 -3.10
CA MET A 494 32.50 -8.25 -2.18
C MET A 494 33.84 -8.12 -1.50
N ARG A 495 34.50 -6.98 -1.63
CA ARG A 495 35.86 -6.72 -1.06
C ARG A 495 36.88 -7.82 -1.42
N GLY A 496 36.82 -8.29 -2.66
CA GLY A 496 37.67 -9.37 -3.13
C GLY A 496 37.33 -10.80 -2.64
N ARG A 497 36.30 -10.92 -1.77
CA ARG A 497 35.79 -12.21 -1.26
C ARG A 497 34.68 -12.72 -2.16
N ILE A 498 34.68 -14.00 -2.45
CA ILE A 498 33.56 -14.67 -3.14
C ILE A 498 32.40 -14.87 -2.15
N VAL A 499 31.25 -14.44 -2.57
CA VAL A 499 29.99 -14.58 -1.83
C VAL A 499 29.02 -15.38 -2.68
N PHE A 500 28.35 -16.33 -2.07
CA PHE A 500 27.28 -17.12 -2.67
C PHE A 500 25.96 -16.69 -2.08
N SER A 501 24.96 -16.50 -2.92
CA SER A 501 23.60 -16.23 -2.47
C SER A 501 22.70 -17.41 -2.81
N SER A 502 21.84 -17.76 -1.88
CA SER A 502 20.84 -18.82 -1.99
C SER A 502 19.56 -18.46 -1.25
N PRO A 503 18.47 -19.22 -1.42
CA PRO A 503 17.25 -19.03 -0.63
C PRO A 503 17.45 -19.07 0.89
N ASN A 504 18.54 -19.70 1.37
CA ASN A 504 18.85 -19.85 2.80
C ASN A 504 19.77 -18.75 3.34
N GLY A 505 20.20 -17.78 2.50
CA GLY A 505 21.06 -16.66 2.87
C GLY A 505 22.40 -16.66 2.14
N PHE A 506 23.35 -15.92 2.73
CA PHE A 506 24.67 -15.69 2.16
C PHE A 506 25.71 -16.63 2.75
N TYR A 507 26.57 -17.12 1.86
CA TYR A 507 27.73 -17.96 2.19
C TYR A 507 28.98 -17.36 1.59
N THR A 508 30.14 -17.79 2.07
CA THR A 508 31.44 -17.37 1.54
C THR A 508 32.41 -18.56 1.51
N TYR A 509 33.38 -18.47 0.63
CA TYR A 509 34.47 -19.46 0.61
C TYR A 509 35.52 -19.11 1.62
N ASP A 510 35.85 -20.04 2.49
CA ASP A 510 36.99 -19.92 3.44
C ASP A 510 38.23 -20.64 2.87
N ASP A 511 39.24 -19.88 2.54
CA ASP A 511 40.48 -20.37 1.94
C ASP A 511 41.31 -21.25 2.88
N ILE A 512 41.18 -21.07 4.20
CA ILE A 512 41.88 -21.84 5.21
C ILE A 512 41.34 -23.26 5.31
N THR A 513 40.01 -23.36 5.51
CA THR A 513 39.35 -24.66 5.64
C THR A 513 38.98 -25.26 4.28
N ARG A 514 39.08 -24.50 3.19
CA ARG A 514 38.67 -24.84 1.83
C ARG A 514 37.20 -25.29 1.73
N GLN A 515 36.34 -24.68 2.57
CA GLN A 515 34.90 -24.98 2.63
C GLN A 515 34.09 -23.73 2.38
N ILE A 516 32.84 -23.94 1.94
CA ILE A 516 31.84 -22.88 1.88
C ILE A 516 31.13 -22.85 3.24
N ILE A 517 31.17 -21.69 3.88
CA ILE A 517 30.62 -21.45 5.23
C ILE A 517 29.60 -20.32 5.19
N PRO A 518 28.61 -20.30 6.11
CA PRO A 518 27.67 -19.17 6.21
C PRO A 518 28.40 -17.84 6.42
N PHE A 519 28.00 -16.81 5.69
CA PHE A 519 28.53 -15.47 5.82
C PHE A 519 27.78 -14.70 6.94
N GLN A 520 28.12 -15.03 8.20
CA GLN A 520 27.39 -14.59 9.39
C GLN A 520 27.20 -13.07 9.47
N LYS A 521 28.25 -12.27 9.17
CA LYS A 521 28.19 -10.81 9.21
C LYS A 521 27.16 -10.22 8.26
N LEU A 522 27.02 -10.79 7.08
CA LEU A 522 26.05 -10.33 6.10
C LEU A 522 24.63 -10.84 6.43
N ASN A 523 24.52 -12.10 6.83
CA ASN A 523 23.25 -12.69 7.24
C ASN A 523 22.62 -12.01 8.47
N ALA A 524 23.43 -11.48 9.38
CA ALA A 524 22.95 -10.78 10.58
C ALA A 524 22.24 -9.47 10.26
N ILE A 525 22.70 -8.73 9.24
CA ILE A 525 22.12 -7.43 8.87
C ILE A 525 21.06 -7.53 7.77
N LEU A 526 21.03 -8.63 7.03
CA LEU A 526 20.14 -8.87 5.90
C LEU A 526 19.27 -10.14 6.09
N PRO A 527 18.56 -10.30 7.22
CA PRO A 527 17.77 -11.52 7.47
C PRO A 527 16.60 -11.66 6.49
N TYR A 528 16.20 -10.58 5.82
CA TYR A 528 15.06 -10.54 4.89
C TYR A 528 15.47 -10.71 3.43
N ILE A 529 16.74 -10.39 3.08
CA ILE A 529 17.25 -10.62 1.73
C ILE A 529 17.68 -12.06 1.61
N ARG A 530 16.79 -12.87 1.09
CA ARG A 530 17.11 -14.21 0.64
C ARG A 530 17.22 -14.17 -0.88
N ASN A 531 18.21 -14.88 -1.40
CA ASN A 531 18.38 -15.04 -2.84
C ASN A 531 18.70 -13.71 -3.57
N ALA A 532 19.70 -12.97 -3.06
CA ALA A 532 20.21 -11.80 -3.79
C ALA A 532 20.74 -12.23 -5.17
N HIS A 533 20.32 -11.52 -6.23
CA HIS A 533 20.60 -11.90 -7.62
C HIS A 533 21.86 -11.23 -8.16
N SER A 534 22.15 -10.03 -7.70
CA SER A 534 23.34 -9.30 -8.11
C SER A 534 23.95 -8.50 -6.96
N VAL A 535 25.24 -8.24 -7.06
CA VAL A 535 26.00 -7.28 -6.27
C VAL A 535 26.72 -6.34 -7.20
N VAL A 536 26.51 -5.05 -7.02
CA VAL A 536 27.21 -4.01 -7.77
C VAL A 536 28.05 -3.17 -6.82
N SER A 537 29.35 -3.15 -7.02
CA SER A 537 30.28 -2.34 -6.23
C SER A 537 30.17 -0.87 -6.65
N VAL A 538 29.82 0.01 -5.73
CA VAL A 538 29.88 1.47 -5.90
C VAL A 538 31.32 1.94 -5.59
N THR A 539 31.87 1.41 -4.50
CA THR A 539 33.27 1.57 -4.10
C THR A 539 33.78 0.24 -3.53
N ASN A 540 35.04 0.17 -3.11
CA ASN A 540 35.58 -1.04 -2.46
C ASN A 540 34.82 -1.44 -1.19
N ASP A 541 34.12 -0.52 -0.54
CA ASP A 541 33.43 -0.73 0.73
C ASP A 541 31.91 -0.48 0.66
N ARG A 542 31.36 -0.08 -0.51
CA ARG A 542 29.92 0.15 -0.73
C ARG A 542 29.40 -0.71 -1.85
N PHE A 543 28.28 -1.38 -1.59
CA PHE A 543 27.71 -2.38 -2.49
C PHE A 543 26.19 -2.24 -2.54
N TRP A 544 25.62 -2.24 -3.73
CA TRP A 544 24.21 -2.51 -3.94
C TRP A 544 23.98 -4.01 -4.06
N LEU A 545 23.03 -4.52 -3.30
CA LEU A 545 22.53 -5.88 -3.42
C LEU A 545 21.09 -5.83 -3.96
N SER A 546 20.82 -6.63 -4.98
CA SER A 546 19.49 -6.78 -5.58
C SER A 546 18.81 -8.02 -5.02
N GLY A 547 17.79 -7.84 -4.20
CA GLY A 547 16.92 -8.91 -3.68
C GLY A 547 15.64 -9.07 -4.49
N SER A 548 14.78 -10.02 -4.10
CA SER A 548 13.50 -10.28 -4.77
C SER A 548 12.46 -9.17 -4.55
N HIS A 549 12.53 -8.44 -3.43
CA HIS A 549 11.55 -7.42 -3.04
C HIS A 549 12.19 -6.06 -2.74
N GLU A 550 13.51 -5.98 -2.70
CA GLU A 550 14.19 -4.75 -2.36
C GLU A 550 15.61 -4.69 -2.93
N TYR A 551 16.10 -3.48 -3.06
CA TYR A 551 17.50 -3.16 -3.30
C TYR A 551 18.10 -2.58 -2.03
N VAL A 552 19.28 -3.03 -1.64
CA VAL A 552 19.91 -2.59 -0.39
C VAL A 552 21.32 -2.08 -0.65
N LEU A 553 21.61 -0.87 -0.20
CA LEU A 553 22.96 -0.32 -0.15
C LEU A 553 23.61 -0.71 1.19
N VAL A 554 24.69 -1.46 1.09
CA VAL A 554 25.49 -1.91 2.23
C VAL A 554 26.84 -1.23 2.20
N GLU A 555 27.29 -0.74 3.33
CA GLU A 555 28.62 -0.18 3.52
C GLU A 555 29.40 -1.02 4.54
N TYR A 556 30.68 -1.28 4.24
CA TYR A 556 31.59 -1.88 5.21
C TYR A 556 32.39 -0.79 5.92
N ALA A 557 32.16 -0.63 7.21
CA ALA A 557 32.80 0.34 8.07
C ALA A 557 33.18 -0.28 9.43
N GLU A 558 34.33 0.05 9.97
CA GLU A 558 34.79 -0.38 11.31
C GLU A 558 34.76 -1.90 11.54
N GLY A 559 34.95 -2.68 10.49
CA GLY A 559 34.97 -4.15 10.59
C GLY A 559 33.62 -4.83 10.41
N GLU A 560 32.52 -4.06 10.26
CA GLU A 560 31.15 -4.57 10.13
C GLU A 560 30.46 -4.05 8.86
N TYR A 561 29.46 -4.79 8.39
CA TYR A 561 28.57 -4.34 7.33
C TYR A 561 27.40 -3.58 7.94
N ILE A 562 27.02 -2.45 7.33
CA ILE A 562 25.95 -1.57 7.78
C ILE A 562 25.00 -1.31 6.60
N VAL A 563 23.71 -1.48 6.81
CA VAL A 563 22.68 -1.09 5.84
C VAL A 563 22.57 0.44 5.84
N LYS A 564 22.86 1.07 4.70
CA LYS A 564 22.75 2.53 4.53
C LYS A 564 21.42 2.94 3.92
N GLN A 565 20.87 2.11 3.04
CA GLN A 565 19.64 2.43 2.34
C GLN A 565 18.93 1.16 1.91
N ARG A 566 17.60 1.23 1.90
CA ARG A 566 16.71 0.20 1.36
C ARG A 566 15.72 0.86 0.41
N ILE A 567 15.55 0.29 -0.75
CA ILE A 567 14.60 0.73 -1.76
C ILE A 567 13.70 -0.46 -2.09
N LEU A 568 12.44 -0.33 -1.74
CA LEU A 568 11.46 -1.37 -2.02
C LEU A 568 11.03 -1.33 -3.49
N ILE A 569 10.80 -2.50 -4.07
CA ILE A 569 10.42 -2.66 -5.49
C ILE A 569 9.05 -2.03 -5.76
N GLU A 570 8.18 -1.97 -4.78
CA GLU A 570 6.86 -1.35 -4.83
C GLU A 570 6.91 0.15 -5.16
N LEU A 571 8.03 0.83 -4.93
CA LEU A 571 8.24 2.24 -5.33
C LEU A 571 8.29 2.43 -6.85
N PHE A 572 8.61 1.39 -7.59
CA PHE A 572 8.61 1.43 -9.05
C PHE A 572 7.20 1.11 -9.59
N ASP A 573 6.76 1.84 -10.59
CA ASP A 573 5.45 1.65 -11.22
C ASP A 573 5.42 0.47 -12.21
N SER A 574 6.46 -0.30 -12.24
CA SER A 574 6.64 -1.46 -13.10
C SER A 574 7.26 -2.57 -12.27
N PRO A 575 6.78 -3.80 -12.40
CA PRO A 575 7.39 -4.91 -11.69
C PRO A 575 8.85 -5.06 -12.08
N CYS A 576 9.70 -5.34 -11.12
CA CYS A 576 11.05 -5.79 -11.37
C CYS A 576 11.05 -7.22 -11.93
N ILE A 577 12.12 -7.58 -12.60
CA ILE A 577 12.24 -8.90 -13.21
C ILE A 577 12.72 -9.87 -12.14
N GLU A 578 11.87 -10.80 -11.73
CA GLU A 578 12.24 -11.83 -10.77
C GLU A 578 13.51 -12.58 -11.25
N ASN A 579 14.48 -12.74 -10.35
CA ASN A 579 15.79 -13.36 -10.57
C ASN A 579 16.77 -12.63 -11.52
N TYR A 580 16.39 -11.46 -12.07
CA TYR A 580 17.27 -10.68 -12.97
C TYR A 580 17.34 -9.21 -12.57
N ASN A 581 16.93 -8.89 -11.36
CA ASN A 581 17.07 -7.53 -10.83
C ASN A 581 18.53 -7.12 -10.81
N ASN A 582 18.83 -5.97 -11.38
CA ASN A 582 20.19 -5.43 -11.45
C ASN A 582 20.19 -3.94 -11.16
N VAL A 583 21.36 -3.44 -10.81
CA VAL A 583 21.62 -2.04 -10.50
C VAL A 583 22.74 -1.54 -11.40
N PHE A 584 22.55 -0.39 -11.99
CA PHE A 584 23.61 0.33 -12.68
C PHE A 584 23.87 1.66 -11.96
N VAL A 585 25.11 1.96 -11.65
CA VAL A 585 25.50 3.18 -10.94
C VAL A 585 26.33 4.06 -11.87
N ASP A 586 25.85 5.28 -12.09
CA ASP A 586 26.56 6.31 -12.85
C ASP A 586 26.66 7.58 -12.00
N ASN A 587 27.85 7.90 -11.55
CA ASN A 587 28.14 8.99 -10.60
C ASN A 587 27.26 8.90 -9.34
N ASP A 588 26.40 9.88 -9.10
CA ASP A 588 25.49 9.94 -7.95
C ASP A 588 24.09 9.39 -8.24
N VAL A 589 23.82 8.95 -9.47
CA VAL A 589 22.53 8.40 -9.88
C VAL A 589 22.60 6.88 -9.95
N VAL A 590 21.59 6.24 -9.40
CA VAL A 590 21.43 4.79 -9.42
C VAL A 590 20.26 4.44 -10.34
N TYR A 591 20.47 3.51 -11.24
CA TYR A 591 19.45 3.04 -12.18
C TYR A 591 19.09 1.59 -11.87
N PHE A 592 17.82 1.29 -11.97
CA PHE A 592 17.23 -0.04 -11.75
C PHE A 592 16.56 -0.52 -13.00
N ASN A 593 16.76 -1.77 -13.34
CA ASN A 593 16.11 -2.40 -14.48
C ASN A 593 14.68 -2.82 -14.14
N LEU A 594 13.75 -2.60 -15.08
CA LEU A 594 12.33 -2.89 -14.94
C LEU A 594 11.84 -3.80 -16.07
N ASN A 595 10.63 -4.34 -15.90
CA ASN A 595 9.98 -5.17 -16.90
C ASN A 595 9.66 -4.43 -18.24
N ASN A 596 9.58 -3.10 -18.20
CA ASN A 596 9.35 -2.29 -19.41
C ASN A 596 10.00 -0.92 -19.29
N GLY A 597 11.32 -0.88 -19.07
CA GLY A 597 12.06 0.38 -18.93
C GLY A 597 13.10 0.32 -17.85
N ILE A 598 13.50 1.49 -17.37
CA ILE A 598 14.43 1.66 -16.24
C ILE A 598 13.91 2.72 -15.28
N ALA A 599 14.29 2.61 -14.02
CA ALA A 599 14.08 3.65 -13.03
C ALA A 599 15.41 4.32 -12.67
N SER A 600 15.40 5.62 -12.45
CA SER A 600 16.53 6.35 -11.85
C SER A 600 16.20 6.74 -10.40
N TYR A 601 17.21 6.73 -9.56
CA TYR A 601 17.14 7.19 -8.19
C TYR A 601 18.30 8.16 -7.94
N SER A 602 17.98 9.39 -7.56
CA SER A 602 19.00 10.40 -7.25
C SER A 602 19.20 10.52 -5.74
N LYS A 603 20.47 10.42 -5.32
CA LYS A 603 20.87 10.45 -3.91
C LYS A 603 20.70 11.82 -3.23
N ASN A 604 20.57 12.90 -4.00
CA ASN A 604 20.43 14.27 -3.49
C ASN A 604 19.03 14.55 -2.88
N THR A 605 18.15 13.59 -2.90
CA THR A 605 16.88 13.62 -2.18
C THR A 605 17.03 12.92 -0.82
N ASP A 606 17.90 13.45 0.07
CA ASP A 606 17.98 13.05 1.49
C ASP A 606 16.66 13.28 2.26
N SER A 607 15.63 13.71 1.58
CA SER A 607 14.28 13.95 2.08
C SER A 607 13.34 12.74 2.04
N LEU A 608 13.86 11.52 1.86
CA LEU A 608 13.06 10.30 2.07
C LEU A 608 13.15 9.71 3.49
N SER A 609 13.36 10.57 4.47
CA SER A 609 12.49 10.42 5.62
C SER A 609 11.26 11.26 5.27
N PRO A 610 10.17 10.69 4.74
CA PRO A 610 8.92 11.38 4.89
C PRO A 610 8.87 11.66 6.39
N THR A 611 8.56 12.88 6.76
CA THR A 611 7.96 13.12 8.07
C THR A 611 6.68 12.30 8.06
N LEU A 612 6.81 11.04 8.45
CA LEU A 612 5.80 9.99 8.43
C LEU A 612 4.85 10.20 9.62
N GLU A 613 4.48 11.45 9.89
CA GLU A 613 3.36 11.79 10.73
C GLU A 613 2.08 11.80 9.87
N SER A 614 1.82 10.69 9.20
CA SER A 614 0.47 10.42 8.74
C SER A 614 -0.35 10.10 9.99
N ALA A 615 -1.31 10.95 10.30
CA ALA A 615 -2.15 10.74 11.46
C ALA A 615 -3.06 9.54 11.24
N LEU A 616 -2.66 8.36 11.76
CA LEU A 616 -3.57 7.24 11.88
C LEU A 616 -4.73 7.66 12.78
N SER A 617 -5.93 7.50 12.31
CA SER A 617 -7.14 7.86 13.04
C SER A 617 -8.21 6.79 12.92
N LEU A 618 -9.18 6.81 13.84
CA LEU A 618 -10.38 5.98 13.69
C LEU A 618 -11.31 6.63 12.67
N SER A 619 -11.72 5.89 11.67
CA SER A 619 -12.75 6.31 10.71
C SER A 619 -14.15 5.91 11.16
N SER A 620 -14.30 4.74 11.81
CA SER A 620 -15.54 4.31 12.44
C SER A 620 -15.31 3.25 13.51
N VAL A 621 -16.18 3.27 14.52
CA VAL A 621 -16.33 2.19 15.50
C VAL A 621 -17.79 1.77 15.50
N THR A 622 -18.08 0.52 15.15
CA THR A 622 -19.45 0.00 15.05
C THR A 622 -19.60 -1.15 16.04
N ALA A 623 -20.56 -1.01 16.95
CA ALA A 623 -20.95 -2.07 17.87
C ALA A 623 -22.20 -2.77 17.35
N SER A 624 -22.20 -4.11 17.35
CA SER A 624 -23.31 -4.95 16.96
C SER A 624 -23.84 -5.74 18.17
N SER A 625 -25.16 -5.82 18.28
CA SER A 625 -25.82 -6.61 19.30
C SER A 625 -26.17 -8.01 18.79
N SER A 626 -26.47 -8.93 19.71
CA SER A 626 -26.96 -10.28 19.41
C SER A 626 -28.21 -10.27 18.49
N ASP A 627 -29.02 -9.21 18.55
CA ASP A 627 -30.20 -9.00 17.69
C ASP A 627 -29.87 -8.38 16.33
N LYS A 628 -28.58 -8.32 15.95
CA LYS A 628 -28.08 -7.70 14.70
C LYS A 628 -28.39 -6.20 14.57
N LYS A 629 -28.63 -5.50 15.66
CA LYS A 629 -28.71 -4.04 15.65
C LYS A 629 -27.30 -3.47 15.69
N GLU A 630 -27.01 -2.56 14.79
CA GLU A 630 -25.75 -1.86 14.70
C GLU A 630 -25.86 -0.45 15.28
N LYS A 631 -24.84 -0.03 16.03
CA LYS A 631 -24.72 1.31 16.58
C LYS A 631 -23.32 1.83 16.30
N ARG A 632 -23.22 2.95 15.58
CA ARG A 632 -21.94 3.68 15.46
C ARG A 632 -21.68 4.44 16.75
N LEU A 633 -20.42 4.39 17.19
CA LEU A 633 -19.96 4.97 18.44
C LEU A 633 -19.21 6.28 18.18
N PRO A 634 -19.16 7.21 19.14
CA PRO A 634 -18.26 8.34 19.10
C PRO A 634 -16.81 7.87 18.96
N LEU A 635 -16.02 8.59 18.15
CA LEU A 635 -14.61 8.25 17.87
C LEU A 635 -13.65 8.73 18.95
N SER A 636 -14.12 9.50 19.93
CA SER A 636 -13.34 10.04 21.03
C SER A 636 -14.12 9.95 22.36
N GLY A 637 -13.39 9.96 23.45
CA GLY A 637 -13.95 9.84 24.81
C GLY A 637 -14.07 8.38 25.28
N ASN A 638 -14.49 8.19 26.54
CA ASN A 638 -14.77 6.89 27.12
C ASN A 638 -16.23 6.50 26.79
N VAL A 639 -16.39 5.47 25.97
CA VAL A 639 -17.72 5.02 25.53
C VAL A 639 -18.18 3.84 26.38
N GLU A 640 -19.36 3.96 26.98
CA GLU A 640 -19.99 2.85 27.71
C GLU A 640 -21.06 2.20 26.84
N LEU A 641 -20.96 0.89 26.66
CA LEU A 641 -21.85 0.04 25.88
C LEU A 641 -22.77 -0.76 26.78
N GLU A 642 -24.02 -0.91 26.35
CA GLU A 642 -24.95 -1.85 26.97
C GLU A 642 -24.45 -3.29 26.82
N SER A 643 -24.80 -4.15 27.77
CA SER A 643 -24.35 -5.53 27.87
C SER A 643 -24.65 -6.44 26.65
N ASN A 644 -25.55 -6.03 25.76
CA ASN A 644 -25.92 -6.75 24.55
C ASN A 644 -25.05 -6.42 23.33
N TYR A 645 -24.24 -5.33 23.38
CA TYR A 645 -23.31 -4.93 22.31
C TYR A 645 -21.93 -5.50 22.61
N ARG A 646 -21.64 -6.68 22.08
CA ARG A 646 -20.44 -7.44 22.37
C ARG A 646 -19.54 -7.69 21.16
N ASP A 647 -20.03 -7.36 19.98
CA ASP A 647 -19.26 -7.46 18.74
C ASP A 647 -18.92 -6.04 18.27
N LEU A 648 -17.62 -5.75 18.13
CA LEU A 648 -17.13 -4.46 17.71
C LEU A 648 -16.32 -4.58 16.42
N LEU A 649 -16.58 -3.69 15.47
CA LEU A 649 -15.80 -3.47 14.27
C LEU A 649 -15.11 -2.12 14.39
N PHE A 650 -13.78 -2.14 14.39
CA PHE A 650 -12.95 -0.94 14.30
C PHE A 650 -12.48 -0.77 12.88
N SER A 651 -12.62 0.43 12.34
CA SER A 651 -12.05 0.83 11.06
C SER A 651 -11.14 2.02 11.29
N VAL A 652 -9.93 1.95 10.75
CA VAL A 652 -8.94 3.02 10.81
C VAL A 652 -8.82 3.69 9.44
N SER A 653 -8.41 4.96 9.43
CA SER A 653 -8.05 5.74 8.26
C SER A 653 -6.59 6.15 8.39
N LEU A 654 -5.85 5.93 7.33
CA LEU A 654 -4.48 6.38 7.18
C LEU A 654 -4.32 7.00 5.79
N PRO A 655 -4.50 8.33 5.63
CA PRO A 655 -4.37 9.02 4.36
C PRO A 655 -2.91 9.07 3.92
N HIS A 656 -2.44 7.93 3.44
CA HIS A 656 -1.09 7.72 2.94
C HIS A 656 -1.18 7.24 1.50
N TYR A 657 -0.73 8.08 0.57
CA TYR A 657 -0.92 7.87 -0.87
C TYR A 657 0.34 7.34 -1.57
N ASN A 658 1.40 7.06 -0.80
CA ASN A 658 2.60 6.43 -1.33
C ASN A 658 2.34 4.95 -1.67
N LYS A 659 3.10 4.42 -2.62
CA LYS A 659 2.97 3.02 -3.08
C LYS A 659 3.45 1.97 -2.07
N LEU A 660 4.03 2.38 -0.95
CA LEU A 660 4.47 1.44 0.09
C LEU A 660 3.26 0.82 0.78
N SER A 661 3.24 -0.49 0.84
CA SER A 661 2.21 -1.21 1.60
C SER A 661 2.29 -0.87 3.07
N VAL A 662 1.14 -0.81 3.71
CA VAL A 662 1.02 -0.56 5.14
C VAL A 662 0.48 -1.81 5.82
N HIS A 663 1.07 -2.15 6.96
CA HIS A 663 0.61 -3.21 7.84
C HIS A 663 0.11 -2.59 9.13
N PHE A 664 -1.04 -3.05 9.61
CA PHE A 664 -1.65 -2.59 10.84
C PHE A 664 -1.45 -3.62 11.94
N HIS A 665 -0.86 -3.19 13.04
CA HIS A 665 -0.76 -3.97 14.26
C HIS A 665 -1.86 -3.53 15.22
N TYR A 666 -2.81 -4.44 15.51
CA TYR A 666 -3.94 -4.18 16.36
C TYR A 666 -3.76 -4.87 17.71
N VAL A 667 -4.02 -4.15 18.78
CA VAL A 667 -3.99 -4.67 20.15
C VAL A 667 -5.28 -4.31 20.86
N LEU A 668 -5.97 -5.29 21.41
CA LEU A 668 -7.11 -5.08 22.30
C LEU A 668 -6.77 -5.61 23.68
N GLN A 669 -6.68 -4.70 24.64
CA GLN A 669 -6.42 -5.03 26.06
C GLN A 669 -7.68 -4.81 26.88
N GLY A 670 -7.95 -5.66 27.88
CA GLY A 670 -9.07 -5.49 28.82
C GLY A 670 -9.89 -6.75 29.03
N GLY A 671 -11.03 -6.60 29.71
CA GLY A 671 -11.83 -7.74 30.15
C GLY A 671 -11.10 -8.61 31.18
N GLN A 672 -11.31 -9.92 31.12
CA GLN A 672 -10.66 -10.89 32.01
C GLN A 672 -9.54 -11.70 31.31
N GLY A 673 -9.13 -11.28 30.10
CA GLY A 673 -8.26 -12.06 29.22
C GLY A 673 -6.88 -11.44 28.94
N MET A 674 -6.05 -12.21 28.25
CA MET A 674 -4.79 -11.72 27.68
C MET A 674 -5.09 -10.71 26.57
N ALA A 675 -4.13 -9.81 26.28
CA ALA A 675 -4.20 -8.93 25.13
C ALA A 675 -4.38 -9.73 23.84
N LEU A 676 -5.35 -9.33 23.01
CA LEU A 676 -5.56 -9.89 21.68
C LEU A 676 -4.73 -9.06 20.68
N THR A 677 -3.79 -9.69 20.00
CA THR A 677 -2.93 -9.05 19.01
C THR A 677 -3.20 -9.61 17.62
N SER A 678 -3.17 -8.77 16.60
CA SER A 678 -3.34 -9.18 15.20
C SER A 678 -2.55 -8.26 14.29
N ASP A 679 -1.88 -8.84 13.28
CA ASP A 679 -1.20 -8.12 12.21
C ASP A 679 -1.98 -8.33 10.90
N LEU A 680 -2.50 -7.26 10.34
CA LEU A 680 -3.34 -7.29 9.13
C LEU A 680 -2.88 -6.22 8.12
N LYS A 681 -3.20 -6.45 6.86
CA LYS A 681 -3.07 -5.43 5.80
C LYS A 681 -4.33 -4.57 5.67
N GLU A 682 -5.45 -5.11 6.10
CA GLU A 682 -6.75 -4.43 6.05
C GLU A 682 -6.85 -3.39 7.15
N PRO A 683 -7.41 -2.19 6.84
CA PRO A 683 -7.62 -1.12 7.81
C PRO A 683 -8.84 -1.36 8.72
N GLU A 684 -9.23 -2.61 8.90
CA GLU A 684 -10.36 -3.01 9.76
C GLU A 684 -10.06 -4.26 10.54
N ILE A 685 -10.60 -4.28 11.76
CA ILE A 685 -10.58 -5.47 12.59
C ILE A 685 -11.89 -5.63 13.35
N ARG A 686 -12.38 -6.87 13.42
CA ARG A 686 -13.58 -7.23 14.18
C ARG A 686 -13.22 -8.09 15.37
N TYR A 687 -13.72 -7.69 16.53
CA TYR A 687 -13.69 -8.48 17.73
C TYR A 687 -15.12 -8.92 18.10
N GLY A 688 -15.33 -10.23 18.21
CA GLY A 688 -16.63 -10.81 18.50
C GLY A 688 -16.71 -11.36 19.92
N SER A 689 -17.91 -11.33 20.50
CA SER A 689 -18.24 -11.94 21.79
C SER A 689 -17.37 -11.47 22.96
N LEU A 690 -17.04 -10.18 23.00
CA LEU A 690 -16.25 -9.59 24.07
C LEU A 690 -16.92 -9.75 25.45
N ASP A 691 -16.13 -9.93 26.48
CA ASP A 691 -16.61 -9.99 27.85
C ASP A 691 -16.98 -8.61 28.40
N TYR A 692 -17.63 -8.58 29.57
CA TYR A 692 -17.97 -7.33 30.24
C TYR A 692 -16.73 -6.74 30.93
N GLY A 693 -16.51 -5.44 30.79
CA GLY A 693 -15.38 -4.76 31.42
C GLY A 693 -14.88 -3.56 30.61
N GLU A 694 -13.78 -3.00 31.05
CA GLU A 694 -13.10 -1.91 30.40
C GLU A 694 -12.10 -2.46 29.38
N TYR A 695 -11.97 -1.77 28.26
CA TYR A 695 -11.10 -2.14 27.14
C TYR A 695 -10.36 -0.93 26.60
N THR A 696 -9.13 -1.17 26.19
CA THR A 696 -8.32 -0.26 25.42
C THR A 696 -7.98 -0.94 24.07
N PHE A 697 -8.43 -0.34 22.99
CA PHE A 697 -8.05 -0.71 21.63
C PHE A 697 -6.91 0.20 21.21
N GLN A 698 -5.86 -0.38 20.62
CA GLN A 698 -4.72 0.31 20.06
C GLN A 698 -4.48 -0.21 18.64
N ALA A 699 -4.26 0.71 17.71
CA ALA A 699 -3.82 0.37 16.36
C ALA A 699 -2.55 1.14 16.04
N GLU A 700 -1.58 0.46 15.48
CA GLU A 700 -0.32 1.00 15.01
C GLU A 700 -0.16 0.65 13.53
N ALA A 701 0.29 1.59 12.73
CA ALA A 701 0.57 1.38 11.32
C ALA A 701 2.08 1.36 11.07
N TYR A 702 2.54 0.39 10.29
CA TYR A 702 3.93 0.22 9.89
C TYR A 702 4.04 0.11 8.38
N ASN A 703 5.06 0.72 7.79
CA ASN A 703 5.38 0.49 6.39
C ASN A 703 6.18 -0.82 6.21
N ASP A 704 6.38 -1.24 4.96
CA ASP A 704 7.16 -2.45 4.63
C ASP A 704 8.64 -2.39 5.08
N LEU A 705 9.15 -1.21 5.45
CA LEU A 705 10.46 -1.03 6.06
C LEU A 705 10.45 -1.28 7.58
N GLY A 706 9.28 -1.56 8.17
CA GLY A 706 9.10 -1.74 9.60
C GLY A 706 9.12 -0.44 10.40
N GLN A 707 9.00 0.71 9.74
CA GLN A 707 8.92 2.01 10.41
C GLN A 707 7.49 2.29 10.81
N LYS A 708 7.28 2.71 12.04
CA LYS A 708 5.97 3.13 12.55
C LYS A 708 5.59 4.46 11.91
N ILE A 709 4.42 4.49 11.28
CA ILE A 709 3.89 5.65 10.55
C ILE A 709 2.68 6.30 11.23
N GLY A 710 2.11 5.67 12.24
CA GLY A 710 1.01 6.24 13.01
C GLY A 710 0.54 5.32 14.11
N GLU A 711 -0.17 5.90 15.07
CA GLU A 711 -0.86 5.16 16.14
C GLU A 711 -2.16 5.84 16.52
N VAL A 712 -3.12 5.05 16.99
CA VAL A 712 -4.39 5.54 17.55
C VAL A 712 -4.83 4.64 18.68
N GLU A 713 -5.40 5.24 19.72
CA GLU A 713 -5.92 4.56 20.90
C GLU A 713 -7.39 4.91 21.11
N TYR A 714 -8.17 3.92 21.59
CA TYR A 714 -9.59 4.09 21.87
C TYR A 714 -10.02 3.32 23.11
N HIS A 715 -10.74 3.99 24.02
CA HIS A 715 -11.21 3.43 25.29
C HIS A 715 -12.72 3.22 25.25
N PHE A 716 -13.14 2.03 25.70
CA PHE A 716 -14.56 1.72 25.85
C PHE A 716 -14.79 0.74 26.99
N ALA A 717 -16.02 0.68 27.48
CA ALA A 717 -16.45 -0.27 28.48
C ALA A 717 -17.74 -0.98 28.03
N ILE A 718 -17.83 -2.27 28.32
CA ILE A 718 -19.06 -3.05 28.14
C ILE A 718 -19.69 -3.29 29.52
N ALA A 719 -20.87 -2.70 29.71
CA ALA A 719 -21.59 -2.81 30.97
C ALA A 719 -22.00 -4.26 31.31
N ARG A 720 -21.99 -4.63 32.55
CA ARG A 720 -22.50 -5.93 33.00
C ARG A 720 -24.02 -5.96 32.87
N PRO A 721 -24.63 -7.07 32.46
CA PRO A 721 -26.09 -7.18 32.45
C PRO A 721 -26.64 -7.09 33.86
N PHE A 722 -27.86 -6.57 33.97
CA PHE A 722 -28.50 -6.33 35.26
C PHE A 722 -28.43 -7.53 36.22
N TYR A 723 -28.62 -8.76 35.72
CA TYR A 723 -28.58 -9.98 36.50
C TYR A 723 -27.18 -10.36 37.04
N LEU A 724 -26.10 -9.75 36.54
CA LEU A 724 -24.72 -9.85 37.07
C LEU A 724 -24.27 -8.59 37.83
N SER A 725 -25.18 -7.64 38.07
CA SER A 725 -24.88 -6.43 38.82
C SER A 725 -24.81 -6.70 40.33
N TYR A 726 -24.09 -5.85 41.04
CA TYR A 726 -24.02 -5.94 42.53
C TYR A 726 -25.40 -5.88 43.18
N TYR A 727 -26.33 -5.12 42.57
CA TYR A 727 -27.72 -5.06 43.04
C TYR A 727 -28.47 -6.37 42.83
N ALA A 728 -28.25 -7.06 41.72
CA ALA A 728 -28.84 -8.38 41.47
C ALA A 728 -28.27 -9.43 42.43
N PHE A 729 -26.95 -9.42 42.69
CA PHE A 729 -26.36 -10.31 43.71
C PHE A 729 -26.89 -10.04 45.09
N ALA A 730 -27.07 -8.77 45.51
CA ALA A 730 -27.72 -8.43 46.75
C ALA A 730 -29.17 -8.95 46.81
N LEU A 731 -29.92 -8.82 45.72
CA LEU A 731 -31.28 -9.38 45.61
C LEU A 731 -31.26 -10.91 45.69
N TYR A 732 -30.32 -11.58 44.98
CA TYR A 732 -30.17 -13.04 45.07
C TYR A 732 -29.84 -13.49 46.47
N LEU A 733 -28.97 -12.76 47.20
CA LEU A 733 -28.65 -13.03 48.58
C LEU A 733 -29.88 -12.88 49.50
N ILE A 734 -30.71 -11.82 49.29
CA ILE A 734 -31.97 -11.60 50.03
C ILE A 734 -32.94 -12.74 49.74
N VAL A 735 -33.11 -13.11 48.45
CA VAL A 735 -33.98 -14.23 48.08
C VAL A 735 -33.50 -15.54 48.68
N LEU A 736 -32.19 -15.79 48.61
CA LEU A 736 -31.59 -17.00 49.22
C LEU A 736 -31.79 -17.05 50.74
N THR A 737 -31.55 -15.93 51.41
CA THR A 737 -31.77 -15.84 52.85
C THR A 737 -33.21 -16.01 53.22
N ALA A 738 -34.16 -15.43 52.44
CA ALA A 738 -35.59 -15.64 52.60
C ALA A 738 -35.97 -17.12 52.40
N LEU A 739 -35.45 -17.75 51.32
CA LEU A 739 -35.68 -19.17 51.07
C LEU A 739 -35.15 -20.05 52.23
N VAL A 740 -33.96 -19.76 52.71
CA VAL A 740 -33.35 -20.48 53.89
C VAL A 740 -34.21 -20.25 55.13
N TYR A 741 -34.70 -19.01 55.39
CA TYR A 741 -35.60 -18.69 56.46
C TYR A 741 -36.91 -19.44 56.35
N PHE A 742 -37.58 -19.41 55.21
CA PHE A 742 -38.83 -20.13 54.99
C PHE A 742 -38.64 -21.64 55.06
N PHE A 743 -37.53 -22.16 54.52
CA PHE A 743 -37.21 -23.58 54.63
C PHE A 743 -36.93 -24.01 56.07
N SER A 744 -36.18 -23.19 56.84
CA SER A 744 -35.91 -23.47 58.24
C SER A 744 -37.20 -23.38 59.04
N LYS A 745 -38.05 -22.38 58.78
CA LYS A 745 -39.37 -22.25 59.45
C LYS A 745 -40.29 -23.42 59.09
N TRP A 746 -40.30 -23.84 57.82
CA TRP A 746 -41.06 -25.00 57.35
C TRP A 746 -40.59 -26.29 58.09
N ARG A 747 -39.23 -26.42 58.13
CA ARG A 747 -38.60 -27.54 58.85
C ARG A 747 -38.93 -27.52 60.37
N ALA A 748 -38.88 -26.34 60.99
CA ALA A 748 -39.26 -26.16 62.41
C ALA A 748 -40.75 -26.46 62.64
N ASN A 749 -41.64 -25.96 61.71
CA ASN A 749 -43.05 -26.27 61.82
C ASN A 749 -43.35 -27.78 61.67
N ARG A 750 -42.67 -28.45 60.70
CA ARG A 750 -42.76 -29.91 60.51
C ARG A 750 -42.20 -30.66 61.79
N ALA A 751 -41.12 -30.15 62.32
CA ALA A 751 -40.57 -30.75 63.57
C ALA A 751 -41.52 -30.55 64.76
N MET A 752 -42.19 -29.38 64.83
CA MET A 752 -43.24 -29.14 65.90
C MET A 752 -44.49 -29.98 65.64
N GLU A 753 -44.93 -30.12 64.36
CA GLU A 753 -46.01 -31.05 64.05
C GLU A 753 -45.64 -32.50 64.33
N LYS A 754 -44.38 -32.88 64.10
CA LYS A 754 -43.93 -34.25 64.48
C LYS A 754 -43.86 -34.44 65.94
N LYS A 755 -43.37 -33.47 66.71
CA LYS A 755 -43.40 -33.48 68.20
C LYS A 755 -44.81 -33.45 68.70
N ARG A 756 -45.71 -32.69 68.05
CA ARG A 756 -47.12 -32.69 68.48
C ARG A 756 -47.76 -34.05 68.18
N LYS A 757 -47.47 -34.66 67.03
CA LYS A 757 -47.91 -36.03 66.71
C LYS A 757 -47.28 -37.07 67.59
N GLU A 758 -46.03 -36.86 68.02
CA GLU A 758 -45.33 -37.75 69.01
C GLU A 758 -45.97 -37.61 70.37
N TYR A 759 -46.37 -36.36 70.82
CA TYR A 759 -47.12 -36.11 72.07
C TYR A 759 -48.54 -36.71 72.03
N GLU A 760 -49.19 -36.56 70.81
CA GLU A 760 -50.46 -37.19 70.59
C GLU A 760 -50.35 -38.74 70.48
N ALA A 761 -49.24 -39.24 69.94
CA ALA A 761 -48.98 -40.67 69.89
C ALA A 761 -48.59 -41.28 71.24
N GLU A 762 -47.87 -40.50 72.12
CA GLU A 762 -47.60 -40.91 73.48
C GLU A 762 -48.90 -41.01 74.38
N GLN A 763 -49.85 -40.07 74.13
CA GLN A 763 -51.18 -40.18 74.76
C GLN A 763 -51.99 -41.36 74.16
N VAL A 764 -51.81 -41.69 72.93
CA VAL A 764 -52.47 -42.85 72.28
C VAL A 764 -51.78 -44.15 72.66
N GLN A 765 -50.42 -44.14 72.93
CA GLN A 765 -49.71 -45.33 73.39
C GLN A 765 -50.04 -45.70 74.81
N GLN A 766 -50.48 -44.75 75.69
CA GLN A 766 -51.05 -45.09 76.95
C GLN A 766 -52.40 -45.79 76.85
N ASN A 767 -53.10 -45.61 75.75
CA ASN A 767 -54.37 -46.28 75.46
C ASN A 767 -54.22 -47.59 74.70
N ILE A 768 -53.03 -47.87 74.16
CA ILE A 768 -52.81 -48.99 73.20
C ILE A 768 -52.06 -50.17 73.93
N LYS A 769 -51.68 -50.01 75.20
CA LYS A 769 -51.24 -51.16 76.03
C LYS A 769 -52.26 -52.29 76.24
N MET A 770 -53.39 -52.15 75.59
CA MET A 770 -54.41 -53.20 75.64
C MET A 770 -54.71 -53.84 74.26
N ARG A 771 -53.96 -53.62 73.26
CA ARG A 771 -54.15 -54.32 71.96
C ARG A 771 -52.81 -54.88 71.36
N GLU A 772 -52.01 -55.52 72.17
CA GLU A 772 -50.79 -56.22 71.73
C GLU A 772 -51.00 -57.68 71.40
N GLN A 773 -51.95 -58.03 70.59
CA GLN A 773 -52.02 -59.38 70.06
C GLN A 773 -52.34 -59.54 68.53
N GLU A 774 -52.33 -58.48 67.76
CA GLU A 774 -52.68 -58.62 66.31
C GLU A 774 -51.66 -58.04 65.30
N HIS A 775 -50.39 -57.93 65.58
CA HIS A 775 -49.45 -57.43 64.67
C HIS A 775 -48.23 -58.36 64.37
N LEU A 776 -48.43 -59.56 63.91
CA LEU A 776 -47.35 -60.40 63.42
C LEU A 776 -47.45 -60.73 61.88
N ILE A 777 -48.26 -60.04 61.15
CA ILE A 777 -48.44 -60.38 59.74
C ILE A 777 -47.98 -59.30 58.71
N THR A 778 -47.52 -58.13 59.13
CA THR A 778 -47.23 -57.06 58.14
C THR A 778 -45.72 -56.89 57.82
N LEU A 779 -44.83 -57.72 58.33
CA LEU A 779 -43.38 -57.57 58.20
C LEU A 779 -42.78 -58.24 56.95
N GLN A 780 -43.57 -58.90 56.15
CA GLN A 780 -43.09 -59.57 54.95
C GLN A 780 -43.31 -58.82 53.61
N GLN A 781 -44.06 -57.74 53.63
CA GLN A 781 -44.34 -56.94 52.42
C GLN A 781 -43.39 -55.77 52.14
N GLN A 782 -42.62 -55.32 53.08
CA GLN A 782 -41.71 -54.20 52.90
C GLN A 782 -40.35 -54.57 52.29
N GLN A 783 -39.93 -55.80 52.38
CA GLN A 783 -38.66 -56.24 51.81
C GLN A 783 -38.65 -56.47 50.27
N LEU A 784 -39.84 -56.54 49.68
CA LEU A 784 -39.93 -56.71 48.18
C LEU A 784 -39.85 -55.40 47.42
N LEU A 785 -40.17 -54.29 48.04
CA LEU A 785 -40.19 -52.99 47.34
C LEU A 785 -38.85 -52.30 47.26
N GLU A 786 -37.91 -52.55 48.15
CA GLU A 786 -36.56 -51.98 48.16
C GLU A 786 -35.64 -52.64 47.10
N ALA A 787 -35.94 -53.89 46.75
CA ALA A 787 -35.19 -54.59 45.71
C ALA A 787 -35.50 -54.11 44.28
N GLU A 788 -36.73 -53.59 44.04
CA GLU A 788 -37.13 -53.08 42.70
C GLU A 788 -36.59 -51.67 42.42
N LEU A 789 -36.41 -50.84 43.46
CA LEU A 789 -35.87 -49.50 43.32
C LEU A 789 -34.35 -49.51 43.02
N SER A 790 -33.63 -50.47 43.57
CA SER A 790 -32.19 -50.63 43.39
C SER A 790 -31.84 -51.12 41.96
N ALA A 791 -32.73 -51.94 41.34
CA ALA A 791 -32.51 -52.45 40.01
C ALA A 791 -32.71 -51.34 38.95
N LYS A 792 -33.74 -50.47 39.10
CA LYS A 792 -34.00 -49.39 38.13
C LYS A 792 -32.94 -48.27 38.17
N SER A 793 -32.33 -47.99 39.30
CA SER A 793 -31.25 -47.02 39.44
C SER A 793 -29.94 -47.47 38.75
N LYS A 794 -29.69 -48.79 38.72
CA LYS A 794 -28.50 -49.32 38.02
C LYS A 794 -28.64 -49.27 36.48
N ASP A 795 -29.84 -49.49 35.99
CA ASP A 795 -30.08 -49.44 34.54
C ASP A 795 -30.00 -48.02 33.99
N LEU A 796 -30.45 -47.00 34.72
CA LEU A 796 -30.31 -45.60 34.37
C LEU A 796 -28.85 -45.12 34.35
N ALA A 797 -28.03 -45.57 35.33
CA ALA A 797 -26.61 -45.24 35.37
C ALA A 797 -25.82 -45.87 34.22
N SER A 798 -26.19 -47.08 33.77
CA SER A 798 -25.53 -47.75 32.64
C SER A 798 -25.89 -47.11 31.30
N MET A 799 -27.13 -46.59 31.15
CA MET A 799 -27.54 -45.86 29.94
C MET A 799 -26.81 -44.49 29.83
N ALA A 800 -26.68 -43.74 30.94
CA ALA A 800 -25.96 -42.48 30.97
C ALA A 800 -24.49 -42.63 30.60
N LEU A 801 -23.81 -43.68 31.12
CA LEU A 801 -22.42 -43.99 30.77
C LEU A 801 -22.26 -44.40 29.29
N GLY A 802 -23.27 -45.10 28.74
CA GLY A 802 -23.27 -45.48 27.32
C GLY A 802 -23.33 -44.29 26.36
N VAL A 803 -24.10 -43.25 26.73
CA VAL A 803 -24.24 -42.02 25.94
C VAL A 803 -22.98 -41.18 26.04
N PHE A 804 -22.37 -41.08 27.23
CA PHE A 804 -21.08 -40.38 27.39
C PHE A 804 -19.96 -41.01 26.56
N ALA A 805 -19.82 -42.32 26.62
CA ALA A 805 -18.82 -43.05 25.82
C ALA A 805 -19.07 -42.87 24.33
N LYS A 806 -20.32 -42.85 23.89
CA LYS A 806 -20.69 -42.64 22.45
C LYS A 806 -20.31 -41.22 22.01
N ASN A 807 -20.64 -40.18 22.80
CA ASN A 807 -20.33 -38.81 22.43
C ASN A 807 -18.81 -38.54 22.46
N GLU A 808 -18.05 -39.09 23.42
CA GLU A 808 -16.59 -38.98 23.43
C GLU A 808 -15.93 -39.58 22.19
N VAL A 809 -16.43 -40.71 21.73
CA VAL A 809 -15.95 -41.39 20.50
C VAL A 809 -16.30 -40.55 19.27
N LEU A 810 -17.51 -39.99 19.20
CA LEU A 810 -17.96 -39.15 18.10
C LEU A 810 -17.17 -37.83 18.01
N GLU A 811 -16.82 -37.19 19.16
CA GLU A 811 -15.97 -35.99 19.19
C GLU A 811 -14.53 -36.29 18.76
N LYS A 812 -13.97 -37.41 19.17
CA LYS A 812 -12.66 -37.87 18.68
C LYS A 812 -12.67 -38.14 17.19
N LEU A 813 -13.71 -38.75 16.67
CA LEU A 813 -13.90 -38.98 15.24
C LEU A 813 -14.09 -37.68 14.47
N ARG A 814 -14.84 -36.73 15.02
CA ARG A 814 -15.05 -35.39 14.43
C ARG A 814 -13.72 -34.66 14.28
N THR A 815 -12.88 -34.68 15.30
CA THR A 815 -11.54 -34.06 15.28
C THR A 815 -10.65 -34.67 14.21
N VAL A 816 -10.62 -36.02 14.12
CA VAL A 816 -9.83 -36.73 13.13
C VAL A 816 -10.31 -36.45 11.69
N VAL A 817 -11.62 -36.37 11.49
CA VAL A 817 -12.23 -36.06 10.19
C VAL A 817 -11.93 -34.61 9.79
N GLN A 818 -11.98 -33.65 10.75
CA GLN A 818 -11.62 -32.26 10.50
C GLN A 818 -10.14 -32.10 10.17
N GLU A 819 -9.25 -32.80 10.87
CA GLU A 819 -7.82 -32.78 10.56
C GLU A 819 -7.52 -33.39 9.18
N SER A 820 -8.27 -34.44 8.80
CA SER A 820 -8.15 -35.08 7.49
C SER A 820 -8.66 -34.20 6.34
N LEU A 821 -9.67 -33.36 6.58
CA LEU A 821 -10.16 -32.35 5.66
C LEU A 821 -9.12 -31.26 5.39
N VAL A 822 -8.37 -30.87 6.44
CA VAL A 822 -7.31 -29.86 6.35
C VAL A 822 -6.07 -30.40 5.62
N LYS A 823 -5.77 -31.71 5.81
CA LYS A 823 -4.60 -32.36 5.21
C LYS A 823 -4.82 -32.86 3.77
N GLY A 824 -6.03 -32.79 3.24
CA GLY A 824 -6.32 -33.08 1.83
C GLY A 824 -6.12 -34.52 1.38
N GLN A 825 -6.14 -35.49 2.29
CA GLN A 825 -5.76 -36.90 2.00
C GLN A 825 -6.85 -37.80 1.42
N TYR A 826 -8.12 -37.40 1.44
CA TYR A 826 -9.23 -38.23 0.86
C TYR A 826 -10.33 -37.31 0.29
N GLY A 827 -11.09 -37.83 -0.66
CA GLY A 827 -12.11 -37.06 -1.41
C GLY A 827 -13.04 -36.26 -0.51
N ARG A 828 -12.91 -34.96 -0.56
CA ARG A 828 -13.52 -33.94 0.30
C ARG A 828 -15.02 -34.15 0.54
N LYS A 829 -15.72 -34.61 -0.49
CA LYS A 829 -17.19 -34.83 -0.46
C LYS A 829 -17.62 -35.96 0.49
N ASN A 830 -16.78 -36.98 0.63
CA ASN A 830 -17.08 -38.13 1.50
C ASN A 830 -16.77 -37.80 2.97
N LEU A 831 -15.71 -37.02 3.23
CA LEU A 831 -15.37 -36.56 4.56
C LEU A 831 -16.37 -35.50 5.10
N GLU A 832 -16.87 -34.64 4.25
CA GLU A 832 -17.92 -33.66 4.61
C GLU A 832 -19.24 -34.35 4.94
N SER A 833 -19.59 -35.44 4.18
CA SER A 833 -20.77 -36.25 4.46
C SER A 833 -20.64 -37.01 5.80
N LEU A 834 -19.45 -37.47 6.12
CA LEU A 834 -19.15 -38.18 7.35
C LEU A 834 -19.17 -37.22 8.56
N LEU A 835 -18.63 -36.00 8.39
CA LEU A 835 -18.65 -34.93 9.41
C LEU A 835 -20.09 -34.52 9.72
N LYS A 836 -20.94 -34.43 8.69
CA LYS A 836 -22.37 -34.14 8.85
C LYS A 836 -23.08 -35.22 9.66
N LEU A 837 -22.81 -36.48 9.34
CA LEU A 837 -23.40 -37.63 10.01
C LEU A 837 -22.95 -37.74 11.49
N ILE A 838 -21.70 -37.41 11.78
CA ILE A 838 -21.18 -37.34 13.14
C ILE A 838 -21.86 -36.23 13.93
N ASN A 839 -21.96 -35.02 13.35
CA ASN A 839 -22.60 -33.86 14.02
C ASN A 839 -24.11 -34.07 14.26
N GLU A 840 -24.82 -34.82 13.37
CA GLU A 840 -26.23 -35.17 13.53
C GLU A 840 -26.45 -36.23 14.61
N ASN A 841 -25.42 -36.97 15.03
CA ASN A 841 -25.49 -38.03 16.02
C ASN A 841 -24.86 -37.71 17.38
N ILE A 842 -24.28 -36.52 17.57
CA ILE A 842 -23.86 -36.02 18.87
C ILE A 842 -25.09 -35.48 19.60
N GLU A 843 -25.45 -36.11 20.68
CA GLU A 843 -26.54 -35.63 21.51
C GLU A 843 -26.08 -34.34 22.25
N THR A 844 -26.80 -33.23 21.99
CA THR A 844 -26.48 -31.92 22.56
C THR A 844 -26.92 -31.74 23.99
N GLN A 845 -26.44 -30.73 24.65
CA GLN A 845 -26.71 -30.43 26.07
C GLN A 845 -28.22 -30.30 26.40
N GLU A 846 -29.08 -29.99 25.41
CA GLU A 846 -30.53 -29.92 25.60
C GLU A 846 -31.17 -31.24 26.05
N PHE A 847 -30.53 -32.39 25.77
CA PHE A 847 -30.98 -33.68 26.23
C PHE A 847 -30.83 -33.86 27.77
N TRP A 848 -29.89 -33.12 28.38
CA TRP A 848 -29.63 -33.24 29.83
C TRP A 848 -30.52 -32.34 30.70
N ASP A 849 -31.08 -31.29 30.12
CA ASP A 849 -32.04 -30.41 30.84
C ASP A 849 -33.42 -31.08 31.03
N VAL A 850 -33.69 -32.19 30.33
CA VAL A 850 -34.93 -33.00 30.43
C VAL A 850 -34.77 -34.17 31.44
N PHE A 851 -33.52 -34.59 31.72
CA PHE A 851 -33.18 -35.63 32.71
C PHE A 851 -32.91 -34.99 34.05
#